data_7ec43bc7fbb16696742967ece25ece5e
#
_entry.id   7ec43bc7fbb16696742967ece25ece5e
#
_cell.length_a   1.000
_cell.length_b   1.000
_cell.length_c   1.000
_cell.angle_alpha   90.00
_cell.angle_beta   90.00
_cell.angle_gamma   90.00
#
_symmetry.space_group_name_H-M   'P 1'
#
loop_
_entity.id
_entity.type
_entity.pdbx_description
1 polymer ?
#
loop_
_entity_poly.entity_id
_entity_poly.type
_entity_poly.pdbx_seq_one_letter_code
_entity_poly.pdbx_strand_id
1 'polypeptide(L)'
;DRPMVAKRSLQPGDAVIVLGGPAMLIGLGGGAASSVASGDASEDLDFASVQRDNPEMERRAQEVIDRCVALADANPIQSIHDVGAGGLSNAIPELLHDSGVGGVIDLGKVPKDDPSLSPMQLWCNESQERYVLGIPQARVDEFAALCERERCVFAVVGVATAEERLVVGYGLLAPPPANAGGGREGVALAGHSTPPHPSPAHAGEGVELAIDLPMDVLFGKPPKMHRDSAHPAPPQWPEADTDALELRDAGLRVLAHPSVAAKSFLITIGDRSVGGLTARDQMVGPWQLPVADCAITLSGFDGVTGEVMSIGERTPLALLDAAASARMAVGEAITNLIAAPVASRDRIKLSANWMAAAGHPGEDARLFDAVKAVGMELCPALELSIPVGKDSLSMQAQYQADGVAQKSVSPVSLVVSAFAPVVDVRARLTPLLRRDVESELWLIGLGAGRQRMGGSTLAQCFPDANDGAALPAFGGDAPDLDDPQRLRALFELVRDAREDGLLLAYHDRSDGGVFAALCEMAFASHLGLDIRLDGWGDGRTGDPLRVLFNEELGAVVQVPVEDRAAFADLVARHGLIECAQRIARPTTAPVIRVSDEDETLAEWRWEDLFDAWWSVTHAMQRLRDNPACADSERESARRFDAPGLQPKLTFDASEDIAAPYLSTGARPKVAILREQGVNSQIETAVAFDLAGFDAFDVHMSDLVAGRFDLADFNGFVACGGFSYGDVLGAGRGWATSILERNALRDMFAAFFARQDAFSLGICNGCQMMAQLRGIIPGAEHWPTFQRNASEQYEARLALLEVGESPSLFLRGMAGSRIPVA
;
A
#
# COMPACT_ATOMS: atom_id res chain seq x y z
N ASP A 1 -4.06 20.86 4.92
CA ASP A 1 -5.40 20.26 4.79
C ASP A 1 -6.06 20.78 3.52
N ARG A 2 -6.48 19.88 2.65
CA ARG A 2 -7.18 20.24 1.40
C ARG A 2 -8.62 20.64 1.75
N PRO A 3 -9.15 21.75 1.20
CA PRO A 3 -10.49 22.24 1.55
C PRO A 3 -11.63 21.28 1.16
N MET A 4 -11.33 20.24 0.34
CA MET A 4 -12.31 19.28 -0.17
C MET A 4 -12.43 18.00 0.65
N VAL A 5 -11.75 17.88 1.79
CA VAL A 5 -11.83 16.69 2.68
C VAL A 5 -13.19 16.58 3.37
N ALA A 6 -13.86 17.71 3.63
CA ALA A 6 -15.17 17.69 4.28
C ALA A 6 -16.29 17.44 3.26
N LYS A 7 -17.10 16.41 3.50
CA LYS A 7 -18.33 16.15 2.75
C LYS A 7 -19.30 17.32 2.95
N ARG A 8 -19.95 17.76 1.88
CA ARG A 8 -21.07 18.71 1.92
C ARG A 8 -22.37 17.92 1.94
N SER A 9 -23.40 18.46 2.60
CA SER A 9 -24.71 17.78 2.65
C SER A 9 -25.44 17.92 1.33
N LEU A 10 -26.05 16.83 0.86
CA LEU A 10 -26.99 16.82 -0.25
C LEU A 10 -28.22 17.62 0.11
N GLN A 11 -28.83 18.23 -0.90
CA GLN A 11 -30.12 18.90 -0.79
C GLN A 11 -31.21 18.10 -1.52
N PRO A 12 -32.48 18.20 -1.09
CA PRO A 12 -33.56 17.60 -1.87
C PRO A 12 -33.53 18.10 -3.31
N GLY A 13 -33.56 17.16 -4.27
CA GLY A 13 -33.44 17.43 -5.71
C GLY A 13 -32.05 17.19 -6.27
N ASP A 14 -31.02 16.98 -5.43
CA ASP A 14 -29.70 16.61 -5.91
C ASP A 14 -29.70 15.21 -6.51
N ALA A 15 -28.93 15.02 -7.58
CA ALA A 15 -28.78 13.75 -8.27
C ALA A 15 -27.90 12.78 -7.44
N VAL A 16 -28.35 11.53 -7.35
CA VAL A 16 -27.54 10.42 -6.85
C VAL A 16 -26.98 9.68 -8.07
N ILE A 17 -25.64 9.59 -8.12
CA ILE A 17 -24.90 9.08 -9.28
C ILE A 17 -24.08 7.87 -8.86
N VAL A 18 -24.04 6.85 -9.71
CA VAL A 18 -23.04 5.78 -9.69
C VAL A 18 -21.99 6.10 -10.75
N LEU A 19 -20.73 6.20 -10.34
CA LEU A 19 -19.55 6.43 -11.21
C LEU A 19 -18.68 5.17 -11.20
N GLY A 20 -18.18 4.75 -12.35
CA GLY A 20 -17.24 3.64 -12.48
C GLY A 20 -17.80 2.44 -13.24
N GLY A 21 -17.31 1.25 -12.95
CA GLY A 21 -17.65 0.04 -13.69
C GLY A 21 -19.10 -0.42 -13.58
N PRO A 22 -19.54 -1.29 -14.48
CA PRO A 22 -20.88 -1.86 -14.42
C PRO A 22 -21.04 -2.86 -13.27
N ALA A 23 -22.25 -3.01 -12.79
CA ALA A 23 -22.61 -4.06 -11.85
C ALA A 23 -22.43 -5.45 -12.48
N MET A 24 -21.80 -6.35 -11.74
CA MET A 24 -21.53 -7.73 -12.13
C MET A 24 -21.84 -8.65 -10.95
N LEU A 25 -21.95 -9.95 -11.21
CA LEU A 25 -22.19 -10.95 -10.16
C LEU A 25 -20.89 -11.23 -9.37
N ILE A 26 -20.54 -10.30 -8.50
CA ILE A 26 -19.29 -10.28 -7.72
C ILE A 26 -19.59 -9.81 -6.31
N GLY A 27 -18.96 -10.43 -5.31
CA GLY A 27 -19.13 -10.03 -3.93
C GLY A 27 -20.57 -10.12 -3.42
N LEU A 28 -21.40 -10.96 -4.03
CA LEU A 28 -22.83 -11.02 -3.74
C LEU A 28 -23.14 -11.41 -2.29
N GLY A 29 -22.28 -12.22 -1.69
CA GLY A 29 -22.35 -12.55 -0.28
C GLY A 29 -21.80 -11.45 0.63
N GLY A 30 -20.93 -10.61 0.12
CA GLY A 30 -20.36 -9.42 0.73
C GLY A 30 -19.92 -9.58 2.17
N GLY A 31 -20.25 -8.59 2.99
CA GLY A 31 -20.06 -8.63 4.43
C GLY A 31 -20.75 -9.82 5.11
N ALA A 32 -21.81 -10.35 4.55
CA ALA A 32 -22.44 -11.58 5.04
C ALA A 32 -21.55 -12.82 4.76
N ALA A 33 -20.96 -12.93 3.56
CA ALA A 33 -20.03 -14.03 3.24
C ALA A 33 -18.75 -13.95 4.07
N SER A 34 -18.19 -12.76 4.30
CA SER A 34 -17.05 -12.57 5.20
C SER A 34 -17.40 -12.85 6.67
N SER A 35 -18.68 -12.89 7.01
CA SER A 35 -19.20 -13.24 8.34
C SER A 35 -19.60 -14.69 8.51
N VAL A 36 -19.47 -15.50 7.46
CA VAL A 36 -19.70 -16.95 7.47
C VAL A 36 -18.37 -17.67 7.40
N ALA A 37 -18.21 -18.75 8.14
CA ALA A 37 -16.99 -19.56 8.09
C ALA A 37 -16.79 -20.15 6.68
N SER A 38 -15.57 -20.12 6.18
CA SER A 38 -15.24 -20.73 4.89
C SER A 38 -15.61 -22.23 4.88
N GLY A 39 -16.35 -22.66 3.86
CA GLY A 39 -16.85 -24.02 3.74
C GLY A 39 -18.30 -24.21 4.26
N ASP A 40 -18.92 -23.20 4.87
CA ASP A 40 -20.34 -23.24 5.28
C ASP A 40 -21.28 -22.75 4.18
N ALA A 41 -20.78 -22.00 3.20
CA ALA A 41 -21.54 -21.52 2.06
C ALA A 41 -21.55 -22.53 0.89
N SER A 42 -22.48 -22.36 -0.07
CA SER A 42 -22.44 -23.13 -1.30
C SER A 42 -21.27 -22.70 -2.20
N GLU A 43 -20.73 -23.63 -2.99
CA GLU A 43 -19.64 -23.34 -3.94
C GLU A 43 -20.01 -22.18 -4.89
N ASP A 44 -21.25 -22.12 -5.37
CA ASP A 44 -21.75 -21.05 -6.24
C ASP A 44 -21.73 -19.69 -5.55
N LEU A 45 -22.04 -19.63 -4.25
CA LEU A 45 -22.01 -18.39 -3.48
C LEU A 45 -20.57 -17.97 -3.18
N ASP A 46 -19.67 -18.93 -2.93
CA ASP A 46 -18.25 -18.65 -2.74
C ASP A 46 -17.64 -18.06 -4.00
N PHE A 47 -17.94 -18.60 -5.18
CA PHE A 47 -17.50 -18.02 -6.46
C PHE A 47 -18.10 -16.63 -6.71
N ALA A 48 -19.39 -16.43 -6.42
CA ALA A 48 -20.05 -15.12 -6.56
C ALA A 48 -19.59 -14.10 -5.50
N SER A 49 -18.89 -14.53 -4.46
CA SER A 49 -18.35 -13.67 -3.40
C SER A 49 -16.91 -13.26 -3.65
N VAL A 50 -16.23 -13.82 -4.65
CA VAL A 50 -14.88 -13.41 -5.02
C VAL A 50 -14.90 -11.95 -5.48
N GLN A 51 -14.12 -11.13 -4.82
CA GLN A 51 -13.85 -9.76 -5.26
C GLN A 51 -12.86 -9.78 -6.42
N ARG A 52 -13.04 -8.86 -7.35
CA ARG A 52 -12.08 -8.65 -8.44
C ARG A 52 -11.67 -7.19 -8.46
N ASP A 53 -10.55 -6.93 -9.06
CA ASP A 53 -10.14 -5.61 -9.41
C ASP A 53 -10.30 -5.35 -10.92
N ASN A 54 -10.52 -4.10 -11.27
CA ASN A 54 -10.44 -3.58 -12.61
C ASN A 54 -9.69 -2.25 -12.56
N PRO A 55 -8.36 -2.31 -12.46
CA PRO A 55 -7.54 -1.13 -12.18
C PRO A 55 -7.65 -0.05 -13.28
N GLU A 56 -7.95 -0.44 -14.49
CA GLU A 56 -8.16 0.50 -15.59
C GLU A 56 -9.46 1.30 -15.41
N MET A 57 -10.53 0.65 -15.00
CA MET A 57 -11.81 1.32 -14.71
C MET A 57 -11.71 2.17 -13.44
N GLU A 58 -11.07 1.64 -12.41
CA GLU A 58 -10.79 2.36 -11.17
C GLU A 58 -9.98 3.64 -11.46
N ARG A 59 -8.96 3.54 -12.32
CA ARG A 59 -8.18 4.71 -12.75
C ARG A 59 -9.03 5.76 -13.47
N ARG A 60 -9.96 5.35 -14.34
CA ARG A 60 -10.88 6.30 -15.00
C ARG A 60 -11.76 7.04 -13.99
N ALA A 61 -12.33 6.31 -13.02
CA ALA A 61 -13.14 6.90 -11.98
C ALA A 61 -12.32 7.89 -11.13
N GLN A 62 -11.09 7.52 -10.77
CA GLN A 62 -10.15 8.37 -10.06
C GLN A 62 -9.84 9.66 -10.85
N GLU A 63 -9.61 9.57 -12.16
CA GLU A 63 -9.35 10.75 -12.98
C GLU A 63 -10.54 11.75 -13.00
N VAL A 64 -11.77 11.22 -13.07
CA VAL A 64 -12.96 12.09 -12.97
C VAL A 64 -13.02 12.80 -11.62
N ILE A 65 -12.77 12.05 -10.52
CA ILE A 65 -12.75 12.60 -9.17
C ILE A 65 -11.64 13.67 -9.06
N ASP A 66 -10.43 13.38 -9.52
CA ASP A 66 -9.29 14.30 -9.48
C ASP A 66 -9.54 15.58 -10.29
N ARG A 67 -10.18 15.45 -11.46
CA ARG A 67 -10.60 16.64 -12.25
C ARG A 67 -11.62 17.48 -11.49
N CYS A 68 -12.59 16.84 -10.81
CA CYS A 68 -13.56 17.54 -9.97
C CYS A 68 -12.87 18.25 -8.79
N VAL A 69 -11.93 17.58 -8.12
CA VAL A 69 -11.15 18.13 -6.99
C VAL A 69 -10.30 19.32 -7.44
N ALA A 70 -9.71 19.26 -8.64
CA ALA A 70 -8.91 20.35 -9.22
C ALA A 70 -9.73 21.63 -9.46
N LEU A 71 -11.05 21.54 -9.54
CA LEU A 71 -11.94 22.72 -9.66
C LEU A 71 -12.11 23.47 -8.32
N ALA A 72 -11.55 22.99 -7.23
CA ALA A 72 -11.59 23.59 -5.89
C ALA A 72 -13.05 23.96 -5.47
N ASP A 73 -13.33 25.23 -5.22
CA ASP A 73 -14.68 25.68 -4.83
C ASP A 73 -15.76 25.42 -5.89
N ALA A 74 -15.35 25.26 -7.13
CA ALA A 74 -16.23 24.89 -8.23
C ALA A 74 -16.39 23.38 -8.42
N ASN A 75 -15.94 22.53 -7.49
CA ASN A 75 -16.16 21.08 -7.52
C ASN A 75 -17.66 20.74 -7.53
N PRO A 76 -18.19 19.99 -8.52
CA PRO A 76 -19.59 19.62 -8.57
C PRO A 76 -19.97 18.59 -7.50
N ILE A 77 -19.03 17.78 -7.01
CA ILE A 77 -19.29 16.72 -6.02
C ILE A 77 -19.57 17.35 -4.65
N GLN A 78 -20.74 17.08 -4.09
CA GLN A 78 -21.10 17.50 -2.73
C GLN A 78 -20.64 16.45 -1.72
N SER A 79 -20.93 15.18 -1.98
CA SER A 79 -20.55 14.06 -1.15
C SER A 79 -20.20 12.87 -2.03
N ILE A 80 -19.33 12.00 -1.53
CA ILE A 80 -18.84 10.82 -2.22
C ILE A 80 -18.71 9.67 -1.22
N HIS A 81 -19.06 8.48 -1.68
CA HIS A 81 -18.88 7.22 -0.95
C HIS A 81 -18.33 6.17 -1.91
N ASP A 82 -17.37 5.36 -1.45
CA ASP A 82 -16.94 4.18 -2.20
C ASP A 82 -18.01 3.08 -2.13
N VAL A 83 -18.00 2.19 -3.11
CA VAL A 83 -18.85 1.00 -3.13
C VAL A 83 -18.02 -0.17 -2.62
N GLY A 84 -18.11 -0.43 -1.32
CA GLY A 84 -17.44 -1.53 -0.64
C GLY A 84 -18.40 -2.65 -0.26
N ALA A 85 -18.27 -3.17 0.95
CA ALA A 85 -19.10 -4.22 1.50
C ALA A 85 -20.59 -3.86 1.46
N GLY A 86 -21.41 -4.79 0.99
CA GLY A 86 -22.86 -4.60 0.79
C GLY A 86 -23.23 -3.84 -0.49
N GLY A 87 -22.25 -3.40 -1.28
CA GLY A 87 -22.51 -2.75 -2.56
C GLY A 87 -23.28 -1.43 -2.45
N LEU A 88 -24.19 -1.19 -3.40
CA LEU A 88 -25.04 -0.01 -3.39
C LEU A 88 -26.01 0.02 -2.20
N SER A 89 -26.30 -1.15 -1.60
CA SER A 89 -27.20 -1.26 -0.45
C SER A 89 -26.63 -0.64 0.83
N ASN A 90 -25.33 -0.44 0.87
CA ASN A 90 -24.63 0.29 1.92
C ASN A 90 -24.32 1.73 1.49
N ALA A 91 -23.64 1.90 0.38
CA ALA A 91 -23.11 3.19 -0.07
C ALA A 91 -24.19 4.27 -0.29
N ILE A 92 -25.32 3.93 -0.93
CA ILE A 92 -26.38 4.91 -1.21
C ILE A 92 -27.12 5.34 0.06
N PRO A 93 -27.58 4.41 0.93
CA PRO A 93 -28.22 4.82 2.18
C PRO A 93 -27.31 5.67 3.07
N GLU A 94 -26.03 5.33 3.19
CA GLU A 94 -25.08 6.12 3.99
C GLU A 94 -24.91 7.52 3.43
N LEU A 95 -24.72 7.67 2.12
CA LEU A 95 -24.61 8.96 1.43
C LEU A 95 -25.81 9.88 1.75
N LEU A 96 -27.03 9.31 1.72
CA LEU A 96 -28.27 10.03 1.97
C LEU A 96 -28.43 10.36 3.47
N HIS A 97 -28.18 9.38 4.34
CA HIS A 97 -28.30 9.51 5.79
C HIS A 97 -27.34 10.56 6.36
N ASP A 98 -26.08 10.55 5.93
CA ASP A 98 -25.06 11.55 6.33
C ASP A 98 -25.49 12.98 6.01
N SER A 99 -26.38 13.14 5.03
CA SER A 99 -26.92 14.44 4.61
C SER A 99 -28.28 14.78 5.24
N GLY A 100 -28.91 13.87 6.02
CA GLY A 100 -30.23 14.04 6.62
C GLY A 100 -31.36 14.10 5.58
N VAL A 101 -31.23 13.35 4.47
CA VAL A 101 -32.20 13.28 3.39
C VAL A 101 -32.57 11.83 3.09
N GLY A 102 -33.71 11.64 2.42
CA GLY A 102 -34.07 10.36 1.81
C GLY A 102 -33.72 10.32 0.32
N GLY A 103 -34.15 9.27 -0.38
CA GLY A 103 -33.89 9.15 -1.81
C GLY A 103 -34.82 8.19 -2.53
N VAL A 104 -35.02 8.47 -3.82
CA VAL A 104 -35.71 7.59 -4.77
C VAL A 104 -34.67 7.08 -5.76
N ILE A 105 -34.52 5.76 -5.83
CA ILE A 105 -33.46 5.08 -6.62
C ILE A 105 -34.10 4.15 -7.63
N ASP A 106 -33.69 4.30 -8.88
CA ASP A 106 -34.15 3.49 -10.01
C ASP A 106 -33.09 2.47 -10.42
N LEU A 107 -33.27 1.21 -10.03
CA LEU A 107 -32.35 0.11 -10.36
C LEU A 107 -32.20 -0.12 -11.88
N GLY A 108 -33.19 0.30 -12.67
CA GLY A 108 -33.13 0.21 -14.12
C GLY A 108 -32.09 1.15 -14.75
N LYS A 109 -31.60 2.13 -13.98
CA LYS A 109 -30.56 3.07 -14.39
C LYS A 109 -29.14 2.65 -13.97
N VAL A 110 -29.00 1.66 -13.09
CA VAL A 110 -27.70 1.17 -12.66
C VAL A 110 -26.97 0.53 -13.84
N PRO A 111 -25.78 0.97 -14.23
CA PRO A 111 -24.98 0.33 -15.26
C PRO A 111 -24.70 -1.13 -14.90
N LYS A 112 -24.90 -2.04 -15.85
CA LYS A 112 -24.73 -3.48 -15.65
C LYS A 112 -24.28 -4.16 -16.94
N ASP A 113 -23.41 -5.16 -16.83
CA ASP A 113 -22.96 -5.96 -17.96
C ASP A 113 -23.92 -7.14 -18.24
N ASP A 114 -24.57 -7.67 -17.21
CA ASP A 114 -25.53 -8.73 -17.33
C ASP A 114 -26.97 -8.20 -17.12
N PRO A 115 -27.81 -8.18 -18.17
CA PRO A 115 -29.17 -7.72 -18.04
C PRO A 115 -30.06 -8.64 -17.20
N SER A 116 -29.63 -9.87 -16.90
CA SER A 116 -30.40 -10.85 -16.11
C SER A 116 -30.29 -10.64 -14.59
N LEU A 117 -29.44 -9.75 -14.13
CA LEU A 117 -29.24 -9.47 -12.70
C LEU A 117 -30.57 -9.08 -12.03
N SER A 118 -30.92 -9.80 -10.97
CA SER A 118 -32.09 -9.49 -10.13
C SER A 118 -31.92 -8.17 -9.36
N PRO A 119 -33.00 -7.58 -8.83
CA PRO A 119 -32.94 -6.39 -7.99
C PRO A 119 -31.94 -6.52 -6.84
N MET A 120 -31.95 -7.66 -6.15
CA MET A 120 -31.03 -7.95 -5.06
C MET A 120 -29.56 -7.99 -5.53
N GLN A 121 -29.30 -8.67 -6.64
CA GLN A 121 -27.96 -8.76 -7.21
C GLN A 121 -27.44 -7.39 -7.66
N LEU A 122 -28.28 -6.53 -8.23
CA LEU A 122 -27.91 -5.16 -8.58
C LEU A 122 -27.63 -4.29 -7.36
N TRP A 123 -28.41 -4.48 -6.29
CA TRP A 123 -28.36 -3.65 -5.09
C TRP A 123 -27.22 -4.05 -4.15
N CYS A 124 -26.90 -5.36 -4.06
CA CYS A 124 -25.99 -5.89 -3.07
C CYS A 124 -24.62 -6.34 -3.64
N ASN A 125 -24.41 -6.35 -4.98
CA ASN A 125 -23.09 -6.75 -5.50
C ASN A 125 -22.00 -5.75 -5.13
N GLU A 126 -20.79 -6.27 -4.91
CA GLU A 126 -19.64 -5.50 -4.50
C GLU A 126 -18.64 -5.26 -5.64
N SER A 127 -19.11 -4.88 -6.83
CA SER A 127 -18.23 -4.37 -7.87
C SER A 127 -17.56 -3.10 -7.37
N GLN A 128 -16.28 -3.18 -6.98
CA GLN A 128 -15.61 -2.18 -6.14
C GLN A 128 -15.01 -0.99 -6.92
N GLU A 129 -14.88 -1.10 -8.22
CA GLU A 129 -14.43 0.01 -9.07
C GLU A 129 -15.53 1.06 -9.31
N ARG A 130 -16.34 1.30 -8.28
CA ARG A 130 -17.48 2.23 -8.31
C ARG A 130 -17.48 3.18 -7.12
N TYR A 131 -18.07 4.36 -7.36
CA TYR A 131 -18.36 5.35 -6.34
C TYR A 131 -19.81 5.82 -6.45
N VAL A 132 -20.39 6.18 -5.32
CA VAL A 132 -21.69 6.84 -5.26
C VAL A 132 -21.48 8.32 -4.94
N LEU A 133 -22.09 9.20 -5.71
CA LEU A 133 -21.89 10.64 -5.62
C LEU A 133 -23.21 11.36 -5.46
N GLY A 134 -23.21 12.45 -4.69
CA GLY A 134 -24.27 13.45 -4.68
C GLY A 134 -23.83 14.69 -5.44
N ILE A 135 -24.60 15.10 -6.45
CA ILE A 135 -24.29 16.25 -7.31
C ILE A 135 -25.54 17.10 -7.52
N PRO A 136 -25.46 18.45 -7.40
CA PRO A 136 -26.59 19.33 -7.73
C PRO A 136 -27.08 19.07 -9.14
N GLN A 137 -28.41 18.94 -9.32
CA GLN A 137 -29.01 18.62 -10.61
C GLN A 137 -28.55 19.56 -11.74
N ALA A 138 -28.34 20.85 -11.43
CA ALA A 138 -27.89 21.88 -12.40
C ALA A 138 -26.44 21.68 -12.87
N ARG A 139 -25.66 20.80 -12.21
CA ARG A 139 -24.26 20.55 -12.52
C ARG A 139 -23.99 19.15 -13.11
N VAL A 140 -25.05 18.36 -13.34
CA VAL A 140 -24.92 17.01 -13.90
C VAL A 140 -24.30 17.04 -15.31
N ASP A 141 -24.66 18.00 -16.14
CA ASP A 141 -24.12 18.12 -17.51
C ASP A 141 -22.62 18.42 -17.51
N GLU A 142 -22.14 19.27 -16.58
CA GLU A 142 -20.72 19.55 -16.41
C GLU A 142 -19.96 18.28 -15.98
N PHE A 143 -20.51 17.54 -15.03
CA PHE A 143 -19.95 16.27 -14.57
C PHE A 143 -19.94 15.23 -15.70
N ALA A 144 -21.00 15.15 -16.47
CA ALA A 144 -21.12 14.26 -17.65
C ALA A 144 -20.00 14.54 -18.67
N ALA A 145 -19.70 15.81 -18.93
CA ALA A 145 -18.62 16.18 -19.86
C ALA A 145 -17.24 15.72 -19.37
N LEU A 146 -16.98 15.74 -18.04
CA LEU A 146 -15.76 15.19 -17.46
C LEU A 146 -15.71 13.67 -17.62
N CYS A 147 -16.81 12.96 -17.32
CA CYS A 147 -16.89 11.52 -17.50
C CYS A 147 -16.69 11.10 -18.97
N GLU A 148 -17.27 11.83 -19.93
CA GLU A 148 -17.07 11.56 -21.36
C GLU A 148 -15.59 11.75 -21.75
N ARG A 149 -14.95 12.82 -21.26
CA ARG A 149 -13.53 13.09 -21.54
C ARG A 149 -12.66 11.93 -21.05
N GLU A 150 -12.87 11.48 -19.81
CA GLU A 150 -12.10 10.39 -19.18
C GLU A 150 -12.60 8.99 -19.61
N ARG A 151 -13.63 8.93 -20.47
CA ARG A 151 -14.29 7.68 -20.87
C ARG A 151 -14.74 6.83 -19.68
N CYS A 152 -15.14 7.48 -18.61
CA CYS A 152 -15.64 6.81 -17.41
C CYS A 152 -17.15 6.66 -17.48
N VAL A 153 -17.63 5.45 -17.20
CA VAL A 153 -19.06 5.15 -17.11
C VAL A 153 -19.65 5.84 -15.88
N PHE A 154 -20.82 6.47 -16.03
CA PHE A 154 -21.61 6.96 -14.92
C PHE A 154 -23.12 6.88 -15.25
N ALA A 155 -23.93 6.92 -14.22
CA ALA A 155 -25.37 7.03 -14.39
C ALA A 155 -26.00 7.80 -13.23
N VAL A 156 -27.01 8.63 -13.54
CA VAL A 156 -27.92 9.18 -12.54
C VAL A 156 -28.92 8.08 -12.19
N VAL A 157 -28.75 7.49 -11.02
CA VAL A 157 -29.56 6.34 -10.54
C VAL A 157 -30.67 6.76 -9.59
N GLY A 158 -30.62 8.00 -9.08
CA GLY A 158 -31.58 8.46 -8.09
C GLY A 158 -31.62 9.97 -7.91
N VAL A 159 -32.50 10.39 -7.03
CA VAL A 159 -32.63 11.78 -6.58
C VAL A 159 -32.84 11.82 -5.06
N ALA A 160 -32.18 12.77 -4.40
CA ALA A 160 -32.37 13.00 -2.98
C ALA A 160 -33.73 13.65 -2.70
N THR A 161 -34.40 13.26 -1.60
CA THR A 161 -35.75 13.74 -1.22
C THR A 161 -35.72 14.35 0.15
N ALA A 162 -36.68 15.29 0.41
CA ALA A 162 -36.83 15.92 1.71
C ALA A 162 -37.38 14.96 2.77
N GLU A 163 -38.12 13.92 2.37
CA GLU A 163 -38.60 12.88 3.28
C GLU A 163 -37.46 11.89 3.51
N GLU A 164 -37.07 11.66 4.75
CA GLU A 164 -36.04 10.71 5.17
C GLU A 164 -36.54 9.26 4.99
N ARG A 165 -36.71 8.86 3.74
CA ARG A 165 -37.22 7.57 3.29
C ARG A 165 -36.45 7.08 2.10
N LEU A 166 -36.09 5.79 2.09
CA LEU A 166 -35.44 5.13 0.97
C LEU A 166 -36.48 4.37 0.15
N VAL A 167 -36.61 4.75 -1.13
CA VAL A 167 -37.47 4.06 -2.10
C VAL A 167 -36.60 3.55 -3.22
N VAL A 168 -36.59 2.23 -3.44
CA VAL A 168 -35.78 1.56 -4.48
C VAL A 168 -36.69 0.68 -5.33
N GLY A 169 -36.59 0.79 -6.65
CA GLY A 169 -37.38 0.01 -7.58
C GLY A 169 -36.99 0.21 -9.03
N TYR A 170 -37.86 -0.12 -9.94
CA TYR A 170 -37.67 0.05 -11.38
C TYR A 170 -38.63 1.11 -11.95
N GLY A 171 -38.15 1.88 -12.93
CA GLY A 171 -38.99 2.88 -13.62
C GLY A 171 -39.44 4.05 -12.75
N LEU A 172 -38.71 4.34 -11.64
CA LEU A 172 -39.05 5.40 -10.70
C LEU A 172 -38.60 6.78 -11.18
N LEU A 173 -37.60 6.85 -12.07
CA LEU A 173 -37.17 8.09 -12.70
C LEU A 173 -37.80 8.24 -14.07
N ALA A 174 -38.37 9.41 -14.37
CA ALA A 174 -38.99 9.67 -15.68
C ALA A 174 -38.01 9.37 -16.84
N PRO A 175 -38.44 8.77 -17.96
CA PRO A 175 -37.60 8.65 -19.13
C PRO A 175 -37.23 10.02 -19.69
N PRO A 176 -36.05 10.21 -20.30
CA PRO A 176 -35.68 11.49 -20.94
C PRO A 176 -36.68 11.82 -22.05
N PRO A 177 -37.00 13.11 -22.28
CA PRO A 177 -37.92 13.50 -23.29
C PRO A 177 -37.54 12.99 -24.67
N ALA A 178 -38.48 12.45 -25.44
CA ALA A 178 -38.33 11.72 -26.68
C ALA A 178 -37.81 12.53 -27.91
N ASN A 179 -37.08 13.64 -27.73
CA ASN A 179 -36.57 14.46 -28.82
C ASN A 179 -35.09 14.89 -28.61
N ALA A 180 -34.18 13.93 -28.67
CA ALA A 180 -32.79 14.20 -28.98
C ALA A 180 -32.36 13.22 -30.08
N GLY A 181 -32.25 13.72 -31.29
CA GLY A 181 -31.97 12.92 -32.46
C GLY A 181 -30.63 12.23 -32.48
N GLY A 182 -30.68 11.00 -32.89
CA GLY A 182 -29.73 10.18 -33.57
C GLY A 182 -28.26 10.26 -33.20
N GLY A 183 -27.77 9.32 -32.40
CA GLY A 183 -26.37 9.01 -32.30
C GLY A 183 -26.05 8.09 -31.14
N ARG A 184 -25.79 6.84 -31.42
CA ARG A 184 -25.15 5.81 -30.63
C ARG A 184 -25.65 5.61 -29.18
N GLU A 185 -26.07 4.40 -28.89
CA GLU A 185 -26.36 3.88 -27.56
C GLU A 185 -25.13 4.09 -26.66
N GLY A 186 -25.24 5.03 -25.75
CA GLY A 186 -24.22 5.39 -24.77
C GLY A 186 -24.58 6.75 -24.18
N VAL A 187 -25.12 6.78 -22.97
CA VAL A 187 -25.36 7.97 -22.14
C VAL A 187 -26.43 8.93 -22.69
N ALA A 188 -27.65 8.76 -22.25
CA ALA A 188 -28.72 9.71 -22.53
C ALA A 188 -28.52 10.97 -21.65
N LEU A 189 -28.15 12.09 -22.28
CA LEU A 189 -28.18 13.43 -21.68
C LEU A 189 -29.62 13.87 -21.47
N ALA A 190 -30.04 14.08 -20.23
CA ALA A 190 -31.33 14.65 -19.89
C ALA A 190 -31.35 16.16 -20.10
N GLY A 191 -32.12 16.65 -21.04
CA GLY A 191 -32.37 18.08 -21.26
C GLY A 191 -33.19 18.72 -20.14
N HIS A 192 -32.93 20.00 -19.89
CA HIS A 192 -33.52 20.83 -18.86
C HIS A 192 -35.06 20.81 -18.85
N SER A 193 -35.63 20.09 -17.94
CA SER A 193 -36.94 20.41 -17.37
C SER A 193 -36.91 20.00 -15.90
N THR A 194 -37.23 20.93 -15.02
CA THR A 194 -37.44 20.65 -13.59
C THR A 194 -38.42 19.49 -13.48
N PRO A 195 -38.01 18.32 -12.95
CA PRO A 195 -38.94 17.24 -12.72
C PRO A 195 -39.93 17.69 -11.65
N PRO A 196 -41.22 17.40 -11.78
CA PRO A 196 -42.14 17.53 -10.66
C PRO A 196 -41.60 16.58 -9.56
N HIS A 197 -41.65 17.06 -8.31
CA HIS A 197 -41.31 16.26 -7.14
C HIS A 197 -42.08 14.94 -7.21
N PRO A 198 -41.46 13.78 -7.24
CA PRO A 198 -42.18 12.53 -7.10
C PRO A 198 -42.70 12.46 -5.67
N SER A 199 -43.97 12.68 -5.53
CA SER A 199 -44.69 12.36 -4.28
C SER A 199 -44.88 10.86 -4.22
N PRO A 200 -44.67 10.16 -3.09
CA PRO A 200 -44.87 8.70 -2.96
C PRO A 200 -46.29 8.22 -3.35
N ALA A 201 -47.22 9.15 -3.47
CA ALA A 201 -48.62 8.86 -3.83
C ALA A 201 -48.88 8.55 -5.34
N HIS A 202 -47.85 8.55 -6.19
CA HIS A 202 -47.99 8.34 -7.66
C HIS A 202 -47.18 7.13 -8.19
N ALA A 203 -47.02 6.10 -7.37
CA ALA A 203 -46.71 4.77 -7.90
C ALA A 203 -47.96 4.27 -8.60
N GLY A 204 -48.10 4.48 -9.92
CA GLY A 204 -49.16 3.94 -10.74
C GLY A 204 -49.10 2.42 -10.75
N GLU A 205 -50.22 1.77 -11.03
CA GLU A 205 -50.31 0.31 -11.20
C GLU A 205 -49.22 -0.15 -12.16
N GLY A 206 -48.15 -0.86 -11.65
CA GLY A 206 -47.08 -1.42 -12.43
C GLY A 206 -45.65 -1.07 -11.98
N VAL A 207 -45.45 -0.24 -10.93
CA VAL A 207 -44.12 0.02 -10.37
C VAL A 207 -43.81 -1.02 -9.30
N GLU A 208 -42.75 -1.83 -9.55
CA GLU A 208 -42.29 -2.83 -8.60
C GLU A 208 -41.26 -2.18 -7.68
N LEU A 209 -41.61 -2.01 -6.39
CA LEU A 209 -40.73 -1.52 -5.36
C LEU A 209 -39.97 -2.68 -4.71
N ALA A 210 -38.64 -2.62 -4.75
CA ALA A 210 -37.77 -3.54 -4.02
C ALA A 210 -37.61 -3.13 -2.55
N ILE A 211 -37.57 -1.80 -2.29
CA ILE A 211 -37.41 -1.24 -0.94
C ILE A 211 -38.33 -0.02 -0.83
N ASP A 212 -38.98 0.10 0.33
CA ASP A 212 -39.75 1.27 0.72
C ASP A 212 -39.71 1.38 2.26
N LEU A 213 -38.68 2.03 2.79
CA LEU A 213 -38.38 2.06 4.21
C LEU A 213 -38.00 3.48 4.70
N PRO A 214 -38.50 3.89 5.89
CA PRO A 214 -37.95 5.06 6.56
C PRO A 214 -36.44 4.87 6.89
N MET A 215 -35.65 5.93 6.81
CA MET A 215 -34.20 5.88 7.08
C MET A 215 -33.89 5.51 8.54
N ASP A 216 -34.74 5.90 9.50
CA ASP A 216 -34.60 5.53 10.90
C ASP A 216 -34.77 4.02 11.18
N VAL A 217 -35.48 3.30 10.31
CA VAL A 217 -35.53 1.83 10.35
C VAL A 217 -34.22 1.20 9.89
N LEU A 218 -33.61 1.76 8.86
CA LEU A 218 -32.33 1.27 8.32
C LEU A 218 -31.17 1.55 9.28
N PHE A 219 -31.12 2.78 9.81
CA PHE A 219 -30.05 3.24 10.71
C PHE A 219 -30.43 3.19 12.19
N GLY A 220 -31.57 2.55 12.50
CA GLY A 220 -32.01 2.30 13.87
C GLY A 220 -31.01 1.43 14.64
N LYS A 221 -31.01 1.56 15.97
CA LYS A 221 -30.14 0.73 16.78
C LYS A 221 -30.63 -0.73 16.72
N PRO A 222 -29.80 -1.67 16.22
CA PRO A 222 -30.15 -3.09 16.25
C PRO A 222 -30.31 -3.55 17.70
N PRO A 223 -31.08 -4.65 17.94
CA PRO A 223 -31.11 -5.28 19.25
C PRO A 223 -29.72 -5.56 19.77
N LYS A 224 -29.47 -5.23 21.06
CA LYS A 224 -28.17 -5.53 21.65
C LYS A 224 -27.95 -7.04 21.63
N MET A 225 -26.92 -7.48 20.98
CA MET A 225 -26.50 -8.87 21.02
C MET A 225 -25.87 -9.14 22.39
N HIS A 226 -26.26 -10.23 23.04
CA HIS A 226 -25.60 -10.74 24.22
C HIS A 226 -24.77 -11.97 23.85
N ARG A 227 -23.46 -11.91 24.12
CA ARG A 227 -22.55 -13.05 23.97
C ARG A 227 -22.11 -13.50 25.35
N ASP A 228 -22.43 -14.75 25.69
CA ASP A 228 -21.93 -15.38 26.91
C ASP A 228 -20.56 -15.98 26.56
N SER A 229 -19.50 -15.38 27.07
CA SER A 229 -18.12 -15.78 26.79
C SER A 229 -17.39 -16.11 28.09
N ALA A 230 -16.53 -17.09 28.04
CA ALA A 230 -15.71 -17.51 29.15
C ALA A 230 -14.24 -17.61 28.73
N HIS A 231 -13.36 -17.27 29.66
CA HIS A 231 -11.94 -17.51 29.46
C HIS A 231 -11.67 -19.02 29.53
N PRO A 232 -11.07 -19.63 28.51
CA PRO A 232 -10.58 -21.00 28.60
C PRO A 232 -9.45 -21.05 29.62
N ALA A 233 -9.20 -22.22 30.17
CA ALA A 233 -7.98 -22.42 30.92
C ALA A 233 -6.79 -22.06 30.02
N PRO A 234 -5.82 -21.27 30.51
CA PRO A 234 -4.66 -20.93 29.70
C PRO A 234 -3.97 -22.21 29.23
N PRO A 235 -3.65 -22.30 27.91
CA PRO A 235 -2.91 -23.45 27.43
C PRO A 235 -1.55 -23.49 28.16
N GLN A 236 -1.18 -24.65 28.66
CA GLN A 236 0.16 -24.86 29.21
C GLN A 236 1.08 -25.26 28.05
N TRP A 237 1.77 -24.32 27.50
CA TRP A 237 2.80 -24.57 26.49
C TRP A 237 4.12 -24.83 27.19
N PRO A 238 4.84 -25.93 26.87
CA PRO A 238 6.17 -26.17 27.43
C PRO A 238 7.12 -25.05 26.93
N GLU A 239 8.08 -24.70 27.79
CA GLU A 239 9.20 -23.88 27.34
C GLU A 239 9.99 -24.62 26.27
N ALA A 240 10.54 -23.87 25.29
CA ALA A 240 11.48 -24.44 24.34
C ALA A 240 12.73 -24.92 25.06
N ASP A 241 13.10 -26.19 24.89
CA ASP A 241 14.38 -26.74 25.35
C ASP A 241 15.50 -26.23 24.45
N THR A 242 16.08 -25.10 24.82
CA THR A 242 17.18 -24.45 24.06
C THR A 242 18.49 -25.22 24.18
N ASP A 243 18.68 -26.06 25.26
CA ASP A 243 19.91 -26.82 25.45
C ASP A 243 20.14 -27.90 24.38
N ALA A 244 19.06 -28.32 23.70
CA ALA A 244 19.11 -29.31 22.64
C ALA A 244 19.36 -28.68 21.23
N LEU A 245 19.38 -27.35 21.11
CA LEU A 245 19.48 -26.67 19.84
C LEU A 245 20.89 -26.15 19.57
N GLU A 246 21.37 -26.35 18.36
CA GLU A 246 22.64 -25.80 17.91
C GLU A 246 22.43 -24.36 17.37
N LEU A 247 23.15 -23.38 17.90
CA LEU A 247 23.05 -21.96 17.52
C LEU A 247 23.20 -21.75 16.01
N ARG A 248 24.11 -22.54 15.39
CA ARG A 248 24.35 -22.42 13.95
C ARG A 248 23.14 -22.85 13.11
N ASP A 249 22.48 -23.94 13.48
CA ASP A 249 21.28 -24.43 12.81
C ASP A 249 20.08 -23.50 13.07
N ALA A 250 19.94 -23.01 14.31
CA ALA A 250 18.91 -22.06 14.68
C ALA A 250 18.95 -20.78 13.83
N GLY A 251 20.12 -20.20 13.64
CA GLY A 251 20.27 -19.00 12.80
C GLY A 251 19.80 -19.22 11.35
N LEU A 252 20.18 -20.34 10.74
CA LEU A 252 19.77 -20.68 9.38
C LEU A 252 18.27 -20.91 9.26
N ARG A 253 17.67 -21.67 10.20
CA ARG A 253 16.23 -21.97 10.16
C ARG A 253 15.37 -20.75 10.41
N VAL A 254 15.73 -19.89 11.37
CA VAL A 254 14.99 -18.66 11.67
C VAL A 254 14.99 -17.73 10.45
N LEU A 255 16.15 -17.53 9.81
CA LEU A 255 16.22 -16.69 8.60
C LEU A 255 15.44 -17.28 7.41
N ALA A 256 15.34 -18.61 7.31
CA ALA A 256 14.57 -19.28 6.26
C ALA A 256 13.07 -19.38 6.58
N HIS A 257 12.63 -19.02 7.80
CA HIS A 257 11.23 -19.07 8.18
C HIS A 257 10.41 -18.05 7.37
N PRO A 258 9.21 -18.40 6.87
CA PRO A 258 8.43 -17.49 6.01
C PRO A 258 8.11 -16.12 6.62
N SER A 259 8.01 -15.98 7.93
CA SER A 259 7.81 -14.68 8.59
C SER A 259 9.04 -13.77 8.45
N VAL A 260 10.25 -14.34 8.55
CA VAL A 260 11.53 -13.60 8.57
C VAL A 260 12.13 -13.44 7.17
N ALA A 261 12.06 -14.48 6.34
CA ALA A 261 12.69 -14.51 5.03
C ALA A 261 12.26 -13.36 4.12
N ALA A 262 13.14 -12.94 3.21
CA ALA A 262 12.91 -11.85 2.27
C ALA A 262 11.63 -12.04 1.43
N LYS A 263 10.89 -10.94 1.22
CA LYS A 263 9.63 -10.88 0.46
C LYS A 263 9.76 -10.13 -0.86
N SER A 264 10.96 -10.06 -1.45
CA SER A 264 11.18 -9.35 -2.74
C SER A 264 10.24 -9.82 -3.85
N PHE A 265 9.84 -11.09 -3.84
CA PHE A 265 8.89 -11.66 -4.80
C PHE A 265 7.50 -10.98 -4.80
N LEU A 266 7.10 -10.34 -3.72
CA LEU A 266 5.85 -9.57 -3.64
C LEU A 266 6.02 -8.13 -4.14
N ILE A 267 7.22 -7.58 -4.02
CA ILE A 267 7.48 -6.14 -4.26
C ILE A 267 7.82 -5.90 -5.73
N THR A 268 8.62 -6.79 -6.33
CA THR A 268 9.19 -6.57 -7.67
C THR A 268 8.20 -6.79 -8.83
N ILE A 269 6.98 -7.17 -8.55
CA ILE A 269 5.91 -7.38 -9.55
C ILE A 269 4.88 -6.26 -9.61
N GLY A 270 5.02 -5.21 -8.80
CA GLY A 270 4.16 -4.04 -8.77
C GLY A 270 4.98 -2.75 -8.80
N ASP A 271 4.41 -1.69 -9.31
CA ASP A 271 5.06 -0.39 -9.34
C ASP A 271 5.22 0.17 -7.91
N ARG A 272 6.42 0.64 -7.57
CA ARG A 272 6.78 1.11 -6.22
C ARG A 272 6.76 2.63 -6.07
N SER A 273 6.75 3.36 -7.18
CA SER A 273 7.02 4.80 -7.19
C SER A 273 6.00 5.60 -8.01
N VAL A 274 4.78 5.08 -8.14
CA VAL A 274 3.69 5.76 -8.84
C VAL A 274 3.43 7.14 -8.22
N GLY A 275 3.23 8.14 -9.07
CA GLY A 275 2.93 9.51 -8.66
C GLY A 275 4.15 10.37 -8.35
N GLY A 276 5.36 9.81 -8.32
CA GLY A 276 6.61 10.55 -8.13
C GLY A 276 6.81 11.16 -6.73
N LEU A 277 5.93 10.83 -5.77
CA LEU A 277 5.96 11.36 -4.40
C LEU A 277 6.51 10.37 -3.37
N THR A 278 7.05 9.24 -3.79
CA THR A 278 7.65 8.25 -2.89
C THR A 278 9.01 8.73 -2.40
N ALA A 279 9.12 9.05 -1.11
CA ALA A 279 10.38 9.40 -0.47
C ALA A 279 11.10 8.17 0.11
N ARG A 280 10.34 7.16 0.56
CA ARG A 280 10.86 5.88 1.03
C ARG A 280 9.90 4.75 0.66
N ASP A 281 10.40 3.78 -0.09
CA ASP A 281 9.72 2.51 -0.39
C ASP A 281 10.30 1.36 0.46
N GLN A 282 9.95 0.13 0.17
CA GLN A 282 10.38 -1.06 0.90
C GLN A 282 11.87 -1.37 0.72
N MET A 283 12.49 -0.93 -0.38
CA MET A 283 13.85 -1.32 -0.75
C MET A 283 14.89 -0.39 -0.16
N VAL A 284 15.93 -0.95 0.46
CA VAL A 284 16.99 -0.23 1.16
C VAL A 284 18.35 -0.44 0.48
N GLY A 285 19.11 0.63 0.42
CA GLY A 285 20.53 0.63 0.02
C GLY A 285 20.77 0.39 -1.48
N PRO A 286 22.04 0.38 -1.86
CA PRO A 286 22.44 0.17 -3.25
C PRO A 286 22.08 -1.23 -3.80
N TRP A 287 21.87 -2.19 -2.92
CA TRP A 287 21.51 -3.58 -3.29
C TRP A 287 20.01 -3.83 -3.31
N GLN A 288 19.20 -2.84 -2.96
CA GLN A 288 17.75 -2.88 -3.05
C GLN A 288 17.12 -4.07 -2.31
N LEU A 289 17.38 -4.17 -1.00
CA LEU A 289 16.82 -5.21 -0.15
C LEU A 289 15.56 -4.73 0.58
N PRO A 290 14.54 -5.58 0.78
CA PRO A 290 13.22 -5.19 1.30
C PRO A 290 13.18 -5.16 2.85
N VAL A 291 13.97 -4.27 3.45
CA VAL A 291 14.19 -4.20 4.91
C VAL A 291 13.84 -2.82 5.50
N ALA A 292 13.05 -2.00 4.80
CA ALA A 292 12.64 -0.71 5.33
C ALA A 292 11.59 -0.87 6.43
N ASP A 293 11.78 -0.18 7.57
CA ASP A 293 10.83 -0.19 8.70
C ASP A 293 9.52 0.52 8.37
N CYS A 294 9.56 1.54 7.52
CA CYS A 294 8.39 2.34 7.17
C CYS A 294 8.42 2.83 5.72
N ALA A 295 7.25 3.20 5.22
CA ALA A 295 7.10 3.91 3.96
C ALA A 295 6.90 5.41 4.21
N ILE A 296 7.47 6.26 3.33
CA ILE A 296 7.31 7.72 3.43
C ILE A 296 6.95 8.29 2.07
N THR A 297 5.91 9.12 2.05
CA THR A 297 5.51 9.88 0.87
C THR A 297 5.70 11.38 1.12
N LEU A 298 5.98 12.12 0.05
CA LEU A 298 5.98 13.59 0.06
C LEU A 298 4.56 14.13 0.05
N SER A 299 4.33 15.24 0.70
CA SER A 299 3.04 15.95 0.66
C SER A 299 2.78 16.67 -0.67
N GLY A 300 3.82 16.86 -1.47
CA GLY A 300 3.76 17.51 -2.78
C GLY A 300 5.14 17.58 -3.43
N PHE A 301 5.19 18.12 -4.64
CA PHE A 301 6.44 18.22 -5.40
C PHE A 301 7.33 19.38 -4.94
N ASP A 302 6.77 20.33 -4.20
CA ASP A 302 7.48 21.47 -3.64
C ASP A 302 7.70 21.26 -2.15
N GLY A 303 8.95 21.04 -1.75
CA GLY A 303 9.30 20.94 -0.33
C GLY A 303 9.71 19.55 0.12
N VAL A 304 9.81 19.39 1.44
CA VAL A 304 10.39 18.21 2.09
C VAL A 304 9.47 17.59 3.13
N THR A 305 8.28 18.14 3.30
CA THR A 305 7.29 17.56 4.22
C THR A 305 6.62 16.34 3.62
N GLY A 306 6.15 15.44 4.47
CA GLY A 306 5.55 14.19 4.02
C GLY A 306 4.69 13.51 5.05
N GLU A 307 4.39 12.26 4.79
CA GLU A 307 3.65 11.36 5.66
C GLU A 307 4.38 10.02 5.75
N VAL A 308 4.43 9.45 6.96
CA VAL A 308 4.96 8.11 7.21
C VAL A 308 3.83 7.13 7.46
N MET A 309 4.03 5.92 6.98
CA MET A 309 3.17 4.75 7.24
C MET A 309 4.02 3.58 7.70
N SER A 310 3.52 2.87 8.72
CA SER A 310 4.12 1.62 9.22
C SER A 310 3.05 0.62 9.62
N ILE A 311 3.45 -0.63 9.82
CA ILE A 311 2.57 -1.72 10.22
C ILE A 311 3.19 -2.43 11.41
N GLY A 312 2.34 -2.98 12.28
CA GLY A 312 2.72 -3.91 13.34
C GLY A 312 1.68 -5.00 13.51
N GLU A 313 2.12 -6.23 13.76
CA GLU A 313 1.28 -7.38 14.08
C GLU A 313 2.08 -8.46 14.83
N ARG A 314 1.46 -9.17 15.78
CA ARG A 314 2.11 -10.22 16.56
C ARG A 314 1.15 -11.37 16.80
N THR A 315 0.53 -11.86 15.77
CA THR A 315 -0.55 -12.87 15.82
C THR A 315 -0.18 -14.16 16.55
N PRO A 316 1.01 -14.77 16.38
CA PRO A 316 1.33 -16.00 17.10
C PRO A 316 1.25 -15.89 18.62
N LEU A 317 1.50 -14.71 19.19
CA LEU A 317 1.41 -14.49 20.63
C LEU A 317 -0.02 -14.63 21.19
N ALA A 318 -1.05 -14.39 20.36
CA ALA A 318 -2.43 -14.49 20.81
C ALA A 318 -2.86 -15.93 21.21
N LEU A 319 -2.11 -16.94 20.80
CA LEU A 319 -2.30 -18.31 21.28
C LEU A 319 -1.93 -18.45 22.75
N LEU A 320 -1.03 -17.63 23.25
CA LEU A 320 -0.57 -17.58 24.62
C LEU A 320 -1.33 -16.51 25.41
N ASP A 321 -1.28 -15.27 24.94
CA ASP A 321 -1.90 -14.09 25.56
C ASP A 321 -2.34 -13.09 24.47
N ALA A 322 -3.64 -13.00 24.26
CA ALA A 322 -4.21 -12.11 23.23
C ALA A 322 -4.04 -10.61 23.57
N ALA A 323 -4.02 -10.26 24.87
CA ALA A 323 -3.79 -8.88 25.29
C ALA A 323 -2.33 -8.46 25.06
N ALA A 324 -1.37 -9.34 25.38
CA ALA A 324 0.05 -9.12 25.08
C ALA A 324 0.28 -9.00 23.57
N SER A 325 -0.28 -9.92 22.76
CA SER A 325 -0.22 -9.87 21.29
C SER A 325 -0.68 -8.53 20.76
N ALA A 326 -1.82 -8.02 21.24
CA ALA A 326 -2.37 -6.75 20.79
C ALA A 326 -1.53 -5.54 21.21
N ARG A 327 -0.97 -5.53 22.44
CA ARG A 327 -0.05 -4.47 22.88
C ARG A 327 1.25 -4.49 22.06
N MET A 328 1.77 -5.70 21.78
CA MET A 328 2.98 -5.89 20.97
C MET A 328 2.77 -5.38 19.53
N ALA A 329 1.60 -5.66 18.91
CA ALA A 329 1.28 -5.15 17.57
C ALA A 329 1.28 -3.61 17.50
N VAL A 330 0.69 -2.95 18.49
CA VAL A 330 0.78 -1.47 18.60
C VAL A 330 2.22 -1.02 18.80
N GLY A 331 2.96 -1.71 19.66
CA GLY A 331 4.37 -1.42 19.94
C GLY A 331 5.23 -1.49 18.69
N GLU A 332 5.09 -2.56 17.91
CA GLU A 332 5.83 -2.76 16.66
C GLU A 332 5.47 -1.71 15.59
N ALA A 333 4.19 -1.37 15.43
CA ALA A 333 3.81 -0.28 14.54
C ALA A 333 4.51 1.05 14.90
N ILE A 334 4.72 1.31 16.19
CA ILE A 334 5.41 2.51 16.66
C ILE A 334 6.93 2.38 16.49
N THR A 335 7.55 1.23 16.81
CA THR A 335 9.00 1.04 16.60
C THR A 335 9.36 1.17 15.12
N ASN A 336 8.54 0.65 14.22
CA ASN A 336 8.70 0.86 12.78
C ASN A 336 8.56 2.34 12.38
N LEU A 337 7.56 3.03 12.91
CA LEU A 337 7.26 4.42 12.54
C LEU A 337 8.36 5.41 12.93
N ILE A 338 9.04 5.20 14.05
CA ILE A 338 10.06 6.14 14.57
C ILE A 338 11.35 6.18 13.72
N ALA A 339 11.53 5.30 12.76
CA ALA A 339 12.55 5.42 11.72
C ALA A 339 12.38 6.73 10.91
N ALA A 340 11.16 7.25 10.81
CA ALA A 340 10.84 8.53 10.20
C ALA A 340 10.91 9.70 11.20
N PRO A 341 11.20 10.94 10.75
CA PRO A 341 11.28 12.12 11.61
C PRO A 341 9.89 12.68 11.96
N VAL A 342 9.15 11.95 12.78
CA VAL A 342 7.87 12.38 13.34
C VAL A 342 8.12 13.34 14.50
N ALA A 343 7.57 14.54 14.41
CA ALA A 343 7.84 15.60 15.39
C ALA A 343 7.24 15.34 16.78
N SER A 344 6.04 14.73 16.84
CA SER A 344 5.31 14.52 18.09
C SER A 344 4.36 13.33 18.01
N ARG A 345 4.26 12.59 19.11
CA ARG A 345 3.41 11.38 19.24
C ARG A 345 1.91 11.66 19.09
N ASP A 346 1.42 12.80 19.55
CA ASP A 346 0.02 13.19 19.44
C ASP A 346 -0.47 13.30 17.99
N ARG A 347 0.47 13.43 17.04
CA ARG A 347 0.18 13.43 15.60
C ARG A 347 0.01 12.03 15.02
N ILE A 348 0.40 10.99 15.76
CA ILE A 348 0.25 9.60 15.30
C ILE A 348 -1.23 9.20 15.36
N LYS A 349 -1.72 8.64 14.26
CA LYS A 349 -3.05 8.04 14.16
C LYS A 349 -2.92 6.58 13.77
N LEU A 350 -3.72 5.73 14.41
CA LEU A 350 -3.72 4.30 14.18
C LEU A 350 -4.99 3.87 13.45
N SER A 351 -4.86 2.90 12.56
CA SER A 351 -5.97 2.11 12.06
C SER A 351 -5.80 0.68 12.59
N ALA A 352 -6.84 0.14 13.20
CA ALA A 352 -6.80 -1.21 13.79
C ALA A 352 -7.71 -2.17 13.03
N ASN A 353 -7.14 -3.26 12.56
CA ASN A 353 -7.85 -4.34 11.88
C ASN A 353 -7.89 -5.57 12.79
N TRP A 354 -9.08 -5.84 13.35
CA TRP A 354 -9.32 -6.93 14.30
C TRP A 354 -9.88 -8.15 13.60
N MET A 355 -9.30 -9.32 13.85
CA MET A 355 -9.75 -10.57 13.27
C MET A 355 -9.90 -11.62 14.36
N ALA A 356 -11.03 -12.34 14.38
CA ALA A 356 -11.30 -13.38 15.37
C ALA A 356 -12.29 -14.42 14.83
N ALA A 357 -12.23 -15.63 15.36
CA ALA A 357 -13.24 -16.66 15.14
C ALA A 357 -14.35 -16.53 16.20
N ALA A 358 -15.19 -15.49 16.07
CA ALA A 358 -16.23 -15.20 17.05
C ALA A 358 -17.21 -16.38 17.21
N GLY A 359 -17.58 -16.68 18.46
CA GLY A 359 -18.39 -17.86 18.79
C GLY A 359 -17.62 -19.18 18.92
N HIS A 360 -16.34 -19.21 18.52
CA HIS A 360 -15.48 -20.33 18.89
C HIS A 360 -15.10 -20.24 20.38
N PRO A 361 -15.11 -21.36 21.11
CA PRO A 361 -14.86 -21.33 22.56
C PRO A 361 -13.57 -20.59 22.93
N GLY A 362 -13.71 -19.52 23.71
CA GLY A 362 -12.62 -18.69 24.20
C GLY A 362 -12.23 -17.49 23.32
N GLU A 363 -12.53 -17.48 22.01
CA GLU A 363 -12.07 -16.41 21.13
C GLU A 363 -12.79 -15.07 21.38
N ASP A 364 -14.09 -15.10 21.77
CA ASP A 364 -14.79 -13.87 22.16
C ASP A 364 -14.17 -13.21 23.41
N ALA A 365 -13.75 -14.03 24.39
CA ALA A 365 -13.09 -13.52 25.59
C ALA A 365 -11.69 -12.96 25.27
N ARG A 366 -10.91 -13.65 24.47
CA ARG A 366 -9.59 -13.19 24.02
C ARG A 366 -9.68 -11.88 23.22
N LEU A 367 -10.68 -11.76 22.33
CA LEU A 367 -10.92 -10.51 21.58
C LEU A 367 -11.25 -9.36 22.54
N PHE A 368 -12.12 -9.60 23.53
CA PHE A 368 -12.46 -8.60 24.54
C PHE A 368 -11.21 -8.13 25.30
N ASP A 369 -10.37 -9.06 25.75
CA ASP A 369 -9.14 -8.74 26.50
C ASP A 369 -8.16 -7.93 25.63
N ALA A 370 -7.97 -8.31 24.36
CA ALA A 370 -7.12 -7.61 23.41
C ALA A 370 -7.61 -6.17 23.16
N VAL A 371 -8.91 -6.01 22.88
CA VAL A 371 -9.52 -4.68 22.64
C VAL A 371 -9.43 -3.81 23.88
N LYS A 372 -9.67 -4.37 25.07
CA LYS A 372 -9.54 -3.65 26.35
C LYS A 372 -8.11 -3.20 26.59
N ALA A 373 -7.14 -4.10 26.42
CA ALA A 373 -5.72 -3.81 26.63
C ALA A 373 -5.23 -2.67 25.72
N VAL A 374 -5.66 -2.64 24.47
CA VAL A 374 -5.28 -1.56 23.52
C VAL A 374 -6.11 -0.29 23.74
N GLY A 375 -7.44 -0.40 23.73
CA GLY A 375 -8.31 0.75 23.66
C GLY A 375 -8.52 1.47 25.01
N MET A 376 -8.49 0.73 26.13
CA MET A 376 -8.72 1.31 27.45
C MET A 376 -7.45 1.51 28.29
N GLU A 377 -6.37 0.82 27.96
CA GLU A 377 -5.15 0.84 28.75
C GLU A 377 -3.98 1.46 27.97
N LEU A 378 -3.51 0.82 26.90
CA LEU A 378 -2.31 1.20 26.18
C LEU A 378 -2.43 2.54 25.44
N CYS A 379 -3.44 2.70 24.58
CA CYS A 379 -3.60 3.92 23.78
C CYS A 379 -3.78 5.16 24.64
N PRO A 380 -4.60 5.15 25.73
CA PRO A 380 -4.64 6.26 26.67
C PRO A 380 -3.30 6.54 27.34
N ALA A 381 -2.53 5.50 27.76
CA ALA A 381 -1.23 5.68 28.39
C ALA A 381 -0.18 6.30 27.47
N LEU A 382 -0.29 6.03 26.16
CA LEU A 382 0.59 6.57 25.12
C LEU A 382 0.04 7.83 24.44
N GLU A 383 -1.15 8.28 24.79
CA GLU A 383 -1.85 9.43 24.18
C GLU A 383 -2.08 9.21 22.66
N LEU A 384 -2.30 7.94 22.26
CA LEU A 384 -2.60 7.55 20.90
C LEU A 384 -4.11 7.43 20.66
N SER A 385 -4.54 7.53 19.41
CA SER A 385 -5.93 7.31 19.03
C SER A 385 -6.06 6.37 17.83
N ILE A 386 -7.16 5.60 17.83
CA ILE A 386 -7.57 4.71 16.75
C ILE A 386 -8.89 5.28 16.18
N PRO A 387 -8.82 6.27 15.26
CA PRO A 387 -10.03 6.89 14.71
C PRO A 387 -10.79 5.98 13.74
N VAL A 388 -10.12 4.99 13.15
CA VAL A 388 -10.66 4.08 12.14
C VAL A 388 -10.16 2.66 12.36
N GLY A 389 -10.91 1.71 11.85
CA GLY A 389 -10.55 0.30 11.89
C GLY A 389 -11.69 -0.54 11.32
N LYS A 390 -11.48 -1.85 11.30
CA LYS A 390 -12.50 -2.81 10.92
C LYS A 390 -12.33 -4.11 11.72
N ASP A 391 -13.32 -4.97 11.63
CA ASP A 391 -13.29 -6.31 12.21
C ASP A 391 -13.68 -7.36 11.16
N SER A 392 -13.15 -8.58 11.34
CA SER A 392 -13.51 -9.78 10.60
C SER A 392 -13.68 -10.89 11.63
N LEU A 393 -14.93 -11.27 11.91
CA LEU A 393 -15.25 -12.10 13.06
C LEU A 393 -15.52 -13.58 12.73
N SER A 394 -15.28 -14.00 11.48
CA SER A 394 -15.50 -15.39 11.02
C SER A 394 -14.21 -16.12 10.63
N MET A 395 -13.12 -15.84 11.35
CA MET A 395 -11.78 -16.35 11.03
C MET A 395 -11.61 -17.85 11.33
N GLN A 396 -12.39 -18.66 10.64
CA GLN A 396 -12.34 -20.12 10.69
C GLN A 396 -12.67 -20.71 9.32
N ALA A 397 -12.14 -21.87 9.01
CA ALA A 397 -12.43 -22.61 7.80
C ALA A 397 -12.81 -24.06 8.14
N GLN A 398 -13.83 -24.58 7.45
CA GLN A 398 -14.22 -25.98 7.51
C GLN A 398 -13.87 -26.65 6.18
N TYR A 399 -13.27 -27.80 6.22
CA TYR A 399 -12.85 -28.55 5.05
C TYR A 399 -12.88 -30.07 5.30
N GLN A 400 -12.79 -30.85 4.24
CA GLN A 400 -12.67 -32.28 4.30
C GLN A 400 -11.21 -32.70 4.05
N ALA A 401 -10.63 -33.47 4.96
CA ALA A 401 -9.34 -34.12 4.74
C ALA A 401 -9.51 -35.63 4.96
N ASP A 402 -9.18 -36.42 3.94
CA ASP A 402 -9.31 -37.89 3.97
C ASP A 402 -10.74 -38.39 4.34
N GLY A 403 -11.76 -37.62 3.93
CA GLY A 403 -13.16 -37.91 4.23
C GLY A 403 -13.59 -37.60 5.67
N VAL A 404 -12.75 -36.92 6.45
CA VAL A 404 -13.04 -36.47 7.80
C VAL A 404 -13.21 -34.94 7.78
N ALA A 405 -14.30 -34.45 8.39
CA ALA A 405 -14.50 -33.02 8.55
C ALA A 405 -13.43 -32.45 9.48
N GLN A 406 -12.74 -31.44 9.00
CA GLN A 406 -11.71 -30.70 9.71
C GLN A 406 -12.13 -29.25 9.88
N LYS A 407 -11.60 -28.59 10.91
CA LYS A 407 -11.81 -27.18 11.18
C LYS A 407 -10.48 -26.52 11.52
N SER A 408 -10.14 -25.45 10.80
CA SER A 408 -9.03 -24.57 11.14
C SER A 408 -9.59 -23.28 11.74
N VAL A 409 -9.01 -22.83 12.85
CA VAL A 409 -9.43 -21.64 13.59
C VAL A 409 -8.23 -20.71 13.75
N SER A 410 -8.34 -19.49 13.26
CA SER A 410 -7.32 -18.48 13.47
C SER A 410 -7.39 -17.94 14.90
N PRO A 411 -6.27 -17.71 15.57
CA PRO A 411 -6.26 -16.98 16.83
C PRO A 411 -6.70 -15.51 16.60
N VAL A 412 -7.04 -14.82 17.68
CA VAL A 412 -7.25 -13.37 17.63
C VAL A 412 -6.03 -12.71 17.00
N SER A 413 -6.26 -11.92 15.98
CA SER A 413 -5.21 -11.21 15.26
C SER A 413 -5.52 -9.71 15.24
N LEU A 414 -4.50 -8.91 15.50
CA LEU A 414 -4.57 -7.46 15.37
C LEU A 414 -3.47 -7.00 14.41
N VAL A 415 -3.87 -6.35 13.31
CA VAL A 415 -2.96 -5.63 12.44
C VAL A 415 -3.17 -4.13 12.64
N VAL A 416 -2.11 -3.44 13.02
CA VAL A 416 -2.13 -2.00 13.29
C VAL A 416 -1.35 -1.27 12.18
N SER A 417 -2.00 -0.33 11.51
CA SER A 417 -1.31 0.62 10.64
C SER A 417 -1.17 1.95 11.38
N ALA A 418 0.04 2.50 11.41
CA ALA A 418 0.31 3.79 12.05
C ALA A 418 0.65 4.84 10.97
N PHE A 419 0.14 6.05 11.16
CA PHE A 419 0.31 7.18 10.24
C PHE A 419 0.72 8.43 11.01
N ALA A 420 1.63 9.21 10.46
CA ALA A 420 1.98 10.51 11.03
C ALA A 420 2.55 11.46 9.97
N PRO A 421 2.36 12.79 10.14
CA PRO A 421 3.05 13.77 9.30
C PRO A 421 4.55 13.80 9.63
N VAL A 422 5.35 13.98 8.58
CA VAL A 422 6.80 14.06 8.63
C VAL A 422 7.24 15.48 8.26
N VAL A 423 8.12 16.07 9.08
CA VAL A 423 8.58 17.46 8.89
C VAL A 423 9.66 17.62 7.82
N ASP A 424 10.51 16.61 7.67
CA ASP A 424 11.53 16.55 6.62
C ASP A 424 11.85 15.09 6.28
N VAL A 425 11.36 14.64 5.13
CA VAL A 425 11.51 13.25 4.68
C VAL A 425 12.97 12.82 4.50
N ARG A 426 13.92 13.77 4.41
CA ARG A 426 15.36 13.50 4.23
C ARG A 426 16.04 13.01 5.51
N ALA A 427 15.49 13.37 6.67
CA ALA A 427 16.04 13.02 7.99
C ALA A 427 15.61 11.62 8.47
N ARG A 428 15.13 10.75 7.56
CA ARG A 428 14.78 9.37 7.87
C ARG A 428 16.01 8.51 8.15
N LEU A 429 15.86 7.55 9.04
CA LEU A 429 16.82 6.47 9.28
C LEU A 429 16.41 5.22 8.49
N THR A 430 17.34 4.33 8.25
CA THR A 430 17.13 3.05 7.57
C THR A 430 18.06 1.98 8.15
N PRO A 431 17.83 0.69 7.87
CA PRO A 431 18.76 -0.37 8.25
C PRO A 431 20.14 -0.34 7.58
N LEU A 432 20.37 0.56 6.61
CA LEU A 432 21.63 0.67 5.88
C LEU A 432 22.76 1.19 6.80
N LEU A 433 23.69 0.30 7.13
CA LEU A 433 24.86 0.67 7.93
C LEU A 433 25.83 1.57 7.15
N ARG A 434 26.30 2.61 7.80
CA ARG A 434 27.39 3.44 7.28
C ARG A 434 28.72 2.66 7.36
N ARG A 435 29.46 2.65 6.25
CA ARG A 435 30.70 1.88 6.07
C ARG A 435 31.95 2.70 6.25
N ASP A 436 31.82 4.01 6.19
CA ASP A 436 32.89 5.01 6.20
C ASP A 436 33.17 5.59 7.58
N VAL A 437 32.46 5.14 8.61
CA VAL A 437 32.58 5.60 9.99
C VAL A 437 32.81 4.41 10.91
N GLU A 438 33.80 4.50 11.80
CA GLU A 438 33.97 3.51 12.87
C GLU A 438 32.79 3.62 13.84
N SER A 439 32.04 2.54 14.00
CA SER A 439 30.75 2.55 14.67
C SER A 439 30.44 1.27 15.43
N GLU A 440 29.45 1.36 16.29
CA GLU A 440 28.93 0.25 17.07
C GLU A 440 27.42 0.13 16.89
N LEU A 441 26.89 -1.07 17.05
CA LEU A 441 25.45 -1.33 17.07
C LEU A 441 25.00 -1.46 18.53
N TRP A 442 23.92 -0.75 18.84
CA TRP A 442 23.29 -0.76 20.14
C TRP A 442 21.87 -1.33 20.02
N LEU A 443 21.51 -2.28 20.88
CA LEU A 443 20.14 -2.70 21.10
C LEU A 443 19.51 -1.84 22.19
N ILE A 444 18.33 -1.30 21.93
CA ILE A 444 17.45 -0.71 22.94
C ILE A 444 16.25 -1.63 23.09
N GLY A 445 16.33 -2.55 24.09
CA GLY A 445 15.35 -3.60 24.30
C GLY A 445 14.34 -3.23 25.39
N LEU A 446 13.06 -3.09 25.05
CA LEU A 446 12.02 -2.64 25.98
C LEU A 446 11.61 -3.67 27.01
N GLY A 447 11.98 -4.95 26.82
CA GLY A 447 11.80 -6.03 27.80
C GLY A 447 12.66 -5.87 29.07
N ALA A 448 13.63 -4.92 29.10
CA ALA A 448 14.53 -4.65 30.23
C ALA A 448 15.16 -5.93 30.81
N GLY A 449 15.85 -6.66 29.95
CA GLY A 449 16.53 -7.91 30.29
C GLY A 449 15.69 -9.17 30.28
N ARG A 450 14.38 -9.07 30.10
CA ARG A 450 13.54 -10.24 29.83
C ARG A 450 13.87 -10.82 28.46
N GLN A 451 13.78 -12.14 28.35
CA GLN A 451 14.11 -12.91 27.16
C GLN A 451 13.03 -13.98 26.95
N ARG A 452 11.76 -13.53 26.90
CA ARG A 452 10.61 -14.41 26.72
C ARG A 452 10.57 -14.95 25.30
N MET A 453 10.43 -16.26 25.18
CA MET A 453 10.49 -16.98 23.90
C MET A 453 9.11 -17.39 23.37
N GLY A 454 8.04 -17.12 24.12
CA GLY A 454 6.69 -17.53 23.75
C GLY A 454 6.28 -16.98 22.39
N GLY A 455 5.83 -17.86 21.49
CA GLY A 455 5.40 -17.53 20.13
C GLY A 455 6.52 -17.13 19.18
N SER A 456 7.80 -17.17 19.58
CA SER A 456 8.92 -16.76 18.76
C SER A 456 9.08 -17.61 17.49
N THR A 457 9.66 -17.04 16.47
CA THR A 457 10.01 -17.76 15.24
C THR A 457 10.93 -18.94 15.52
N LEU A 458 11.86 -18.80 16.47
CA LEU A 458 12.69 -19.94 16.88
C LEU A 458 11.86 -21.12 17.40
N ALA A 459 10.86 -20.86 18.27
CA ALA A 459 9.97 -21.89 18.77
C ALA A 459 9.15 -22.56 17.68
N GLN A 460 8.80 -21.82 16.62
CA GLN A 460 8.09 -22.34 15.45
C GLN A 460 9.00 -23.20 14.54
N CYS A 461 10.30 -22.91 14.47
CA CYS A 461 11.26 -23.63 13.63
C CYS A 461 11.60 -25.05 14.11
N PHE A 462 11.35 -25.38 15.38
CA PHE A 462 11.72 -26.66 16.00
C PHE A 462 10.53 -27.37 16.65
N PRO A 463 9.47 -27.69 15.88
CA PRO A 463 8.25 -28.30 16.41
C PRO A 463 8.48 -29.70 16.98
N ASP A 464 9.49 -30.43 16.48
CA ASP A 464 9.79 -31.82 16.87
C ASP A 464 10.62 -31.93 18.15
N ALA A 465 11.13 -30.83 18.70
CA ALA A 465 11.85 -30.83 19.98
C ALA A 465 10.97 -31.20 21.17
N ASN A 466 9.68 -31.47 20.98
CA ASN A 466 8.68 -31.76 22.00
C ASN A 466 7.98 -33.11 21.80
N ASP A 467 8.70 -34.20 21.85
CA ASP A 467 8.20 -35.58 22.05
C ASP A 467 6.82 -35.91 21.41
N GLY A 468 6.62 -35.50 20.15
CA GLY A 468 5.43 -35.88 19.38
C GLY A 468 4.12 -35.16 19.79
N ALA A 469 4.18 -34.06 20.53
CA ALA A 469 3.01 -33.20 20.74
C ALA A 469 2.51 -32.66 19.40
N ALA A 470 1.20 -32.73 19.15
CA ALA A 470 0.56 -32.32 17.91
C ALA A 470 0.63 -30.82 17.60
N LEU A 471 1.23 -30.02 18.49
CA LEU A 471 1.43 -28.59 18.38
C LEU A 471 2.87 -28.21 18.73
N PRO A 472 3.48 -27.26 18.00
CA PRO A 472 4.81 -26.78 18.33
C PRO A 472 4.84 -26.21 19.75
N ALA A 473 5.99 -26.38 20.45
CA ALA A 473 6.21 -25.70 21.72
C ALA A 473 6.29 -24.19 21.41
N PHE A 474 5.37 -23.42 22.00
CA PHE A 474 5.37 -21.98 21.84
C PHE A 474 6.31 -21.27 22.82
N GLY A 475 7.19 -22.00 23.51
CA GLY A 475 8.37 -21.43 24.17
C GLY A 475 8.15 -20.71 25.49
N GLY A 476 7.04 -20.95 26.21
CA GLY A 476 6.80 -20.39 27.55
C GLY A 476 6.09 -19.03 27.51
N ASP A 477 6.54 -18.05 28.32
CA ASP A 477 5.87 -16.76 28.47
C ASP A 477 5.94 -15.92 27.22
N ALA A 478 4.82 -15.26 26.89
CA ALA A 478 4.73 -14.33 25.77
C ALA A 478 5.50 -13.02 26.08
N PRO A 479 6.30 -12.49 25.13
CA PRO A 479 6.75 -11.10 25.19
C PRO A 479 5.56 -10.14 25.28
N ASP A 480 5.75 -9.01 25.96
CA ASP A 480 4.70 -8.02 26.17
C ASP A 480 5.30 -6.62 26.33
N LEU A 481 4.54 -5.61 25.98
CA LEU A 481 4.83 -4.22 26.32
C LEU A 481 4.40 -3.94 27.77
N ASP A 482 5.20 -4.45 28.74
CA ASP A 482 4.89 -4.36 30.16
C ASP A 482 4.81 -2.92 30.69
N ASP A 483 5.62 -2.02 30.10
CA ASP A 483 5.69 -0.61 30.50
C ASP A 483 5.59 0.30 29.27
N PRO A 484 4.41 0.89 29.02
CA PRO A 484 4.22 1.81 27.92
C PRO A 484 5.17 3.03 27.95
N GLN A 485 5.67 3.43 29.14
CA GLN A 485 6.57 4.58 29.24
C GLN A 485 7.94 4.29 28.61
N ARG A 486 8.35 3.04 28.52
CA ARG A 486 9.58 2.67 27.80
C ARG A 486 9.47 2.88 26.30
N LEU A 487 8.31 2.54 25.71
CA LEU A 487 8.06 2.82 24.29
C LEU A 487 8.04 4.33 24.02
N ARG A 488 7.42 5.10 24.91
CA ARG A 488 7.47 6.56 24.87
C ARG A 488 8.91 7.08 24.93
N ALA A 489 9.70 6.57 25.88
CA ALA A 489 11.09 6.97 26.05
C ALA A 489 11.95 6.60 24.83
N LEU A 490 11.70 5.44 24.19
CA LEU A 490 12.38 5.06 22.95
C LEU A 490 12.06 6.03 21.81
N PHE A 491 10.78 6.41 21.64
CA PHE A 491 10.38 7.40 20.64
C PHE A 491 11.14 8.73 20.84
N GLU A 492 11.16 9.22 22.06
CA GLU A 492 11.84 10.48 22.42
C GLU A 492 13.36 10.36 22.26
N LEU A 493 13.96 9.25 22.68
CA LEU A 493 15.40 8.97 22.50
C LEU A 493 15.82 9.01 21.03
N VAL A 494 15.10 8.28 20.18
CA VAL A 494 15.45 8.20 18.74
C VAL A 494 15.25 9.55 18.05
N ARG A 495 14.20 10.32 18.42
CA ARG A 495 13.98 11.67 17.92
C ARG A 495 15.17 12.58 18.29
N ASP A 496 15.50 12.66 19.57
CA ASP A 496 16.55 13.56 20.09
C ASP A 496 17.92 13.13 19.54
N ALA A 497 18.22 11.83 19.51
CA ALA A 497 19.49 11.33 18.96
C ALA A 497 19.63 11.58 17.45
N ARG A 498 18.51 11.56 16.69
CA ARG A 498 18.50 11.93 15.27
C ARG A 498 18.76 13.42 15.09
N GLU A 499 18.09 14.27 15.89
CA GLU A 499 18.29 15.73 15.86
C GLU A 499 19.72 16.13 16.21
N ASP A 500 20.33 15.43 17.17
CA ASP A 500 21.72 15.62 17.56
C ASP A 500 22.74 14.98 16.59
N GLY A 501 22.28 14.24 15.57
CA GLY A 501 23.13 13.59 14.56
C GLY A 501 23.90 12.36 15.07
N LEU A 502 23.49 11.77 16.19
CA LEU A 502 24.16 10.65 16.86
C LEU A 502 23.86 9.29 16.23
N LEU A 503 22.83 9.20 15.36
CA LEU A 503 22.41 7.94 14.74
C LEU A 503 22.77 7.89 13.25
N LEU A 504 23.39 6.79 12.84
CA LEU A 504 23.76 6.51 11.45
C LEU A 504 22.77 5.58 10.76
N ALA A 505 22.20 4.61 11.48
CA ALA A 505 21.21 3.65 11.01
C ALA A 505 20.25 3.25 12.14
N TYR A 506 19.10 2.71 11.74
CA TYR A 506 18.05 2.24 12.63
C TYR A 506 17.35 1.02 12.01
N HIS A 507 16.99 0.04 12.83
CA HIS A 507 16.13 -1.06 12.48
C HIS A 507 15.35 -1.53 13.71
N ASP A 508 14.07 -1.84 13.56
CA ASP A 508 13.28 -2.40 14.65
C ASP A 508 13.69 -3.85 14.97
N ARG A 509 13.31 -4.34 16.14
CA ARG A 509 13.42 -5.76 16.48
C ARG A 509 12.02 -6.38 16.50
N SER A 510 11.78 -7.31 15.60
CA SER A 510 10.52 -8.05 15.49
C SER A 510 10.75 -9.55 15.28
N ASP A 511 10.10 -10.19 14.31
CA ASP A 511 10.22 -11.62 14.04
C ASP A 511 11.68 -12.06 13.81
N GLY A 512 12.05 -13.18 14.46
CA GLY A 512 13.42 -13.68 14.44
C GLY A 512 14.38 -12.99 15.39
N GLY A 513 13.89 -12.03 16.19
CA GLY A 513 14.63 -11.34 17.24
C GLY A 513 15.76 -10.47 16.74
N VAL A 514 16.70 -10.14 17.63
CA VAL A 514 17.83 -9.26 17.30
C VAL A 514 18.79 -9.89 16.28
N PHE A 515 18.84 -11.22 16.19
CA PHE A 515 19.69 -11.90 15.19
C PHE A 515 19.21 -11.60 13.77
N ALA A 516 17.91 -11.70 13.52
CA ALA A 516 17.34 -11.35 12.20
C ALA A 516 17.59 -9.87 11.87
N ALA A 517 17.28 -8.94 12.79
CA ALA A 517 17.51 -7.52 12.58
C ALA A 517 18.98 -7.20 12.24
N LEU A 518 19.93 -7.79 12.97
CA LEU A 518 21.37 -7.62 12.70
C LEU A 518 21.78 -8.19 11.33
N CYS A 519 21.25 -9.37 10.96
CA CYS A 519 21.52 -9.97 9.65
C CYS A 519 20.96 -9.09 8.51
N GLU A 520 19.75 -8.57 8.64
CA GLU A 520 19.13 -7.68 7.64
C GLU A 520 19.91 -6.38 7.46
N MET A 521 20.37 -5.77 8.56
CA MET A 521 21.28 -4.60 8.49
C MET A 521 22.59 -4.96 7.78
N ALA A 522 23.16 -6.13 8.08
CA ALA A 522 24.37 -6.63 7.43
C ALA A 522 24.18 -6.90 5.94
N PHE A 523 23.04 -7.51 5.57
CA PHE A 523 22.68 -7.80 4.18
C PHE A 523 22.47 -6.51 3.38
N ALA A 524 21.68 -5.57 3.89
CA ALA A 524 21.43 -4.29 3.24
C ALA A 524 22.71 -3.47 2.99
N SER A 525 23.76 -3.73 3.78
CA SER A 525 24.99 -2.96 3.77
C SER A 525 26.17 -3.69 3.16
N HIS A 526 26.05 -4.99 2.83
CA HIS A 526 27.16 -5.86 2.43
C HIS A 526 28.33 -5.72 3.40
N LEU A 527 28.05 -5.88 4.69
CA LEU A 527 29.01 -5.91 5.78
C LEU A 527 28.90 -7.23 6.54
N GLY A 528 29.98 -7.68 7.13
CA GLY A 528 29.94 -8.68 8.18
C GLY A 528 29.67 -8.06 9.54
N LEU A 529 29.50 -8.90 10.55
CA LEU A 529 29.27 -8.46 11.94
C LEU A 529 30.08 -9.31 12.91
N ASP A 530 30.66 -8.66 13.90
CA ASP A 530 31.11 -9.28 15.14
C ASP A 530 30.10 -8.97 16.23
N ILE A 531 29.24 -9.97 16.56
CA ILE A 531 28.21 -9.89 17.60
C ILE A 531 28.81 -10.39 18.90
N ARG A 532 28.64 -9.63 19.98
CA ARG A 532 29.20 -9.91 21.28
C ARG A 532 28.12 -10.04 22.33
N LEU A 533 28.11 -11.16 23.04
CA LEU A 533 27.10 -11.45 24.08
C LEU A 533 27.59 -11.06 25.49
N ASP A 534 28.87 -10.76 25.63
CA ASP A 534 29.44 -10.33 26.91
C ASP A 534 28.80 -9.01 27.40
N GLY A 535 28.25 -9.02 28.58
CA GLY A 535 27.57 -7.86 29.16
C GLY A 535 26.07 -7.77 28.85
N TRP A 536 25.47 -8.81 28.29
CA TRP A 536 24.03 -8.88 28.13
C TRP A 536 23.35 -9.38 29.43
N GLY A 537 22.43 -8.56 29.95
CA GLY A 537 21.71 -8.86 31.20
C GLY A 537 22.46 -8.47 32.46
N ASP A 538 22.09 -9.06 33.57
CA ASP A 538 22.59 -8.81 34.93
C ASP A 538 23.96 -9.46 35.25
N GLY A 539 24.79 -9.63 34.22
CA GLY A 539 26.14 -10.21 34.35
C GLY A 539 26.16 -11.75 34.37
N ARG A 540 25.04 -12.36 34.04
CA ARG A 540 25.00 -13.79 33.72
C ARG A 540 25.10 -13.91 32.21
N THR A 541 25.97 -14.76 31.69
CA THR A 541 25.95 -15.27 30.32
C THR A 541 24.61 -15.93 30.11
N GLY A 542 23.67 -15.20 29.48
CA GLY A 542 22.37 -15.74 29.15
C GLY A 542 22.52 -16.86 28.12
N ASP A 543 21.54 -17.75 28.00
CA ASP A 543 21.45 -18.68 26.92
C ASP A 543 21.52 -17.91 25.58
N PRO A 544 22.55 -18.13 24.73
CA PRO A 544 22.73 -17.40 23.46
C PRO A 544 21.51 -17.43 22.55
N LEU A 545 20.73 -18.52 22.56
CA LEU A 545 19.53 -18.67 21.78
C LEU A 545 18.43 -17.74 22.30
N ARG A 546 18.22 -17.67 23.60
CA ARG A 546 17.25 -16.73 24.19
C ARG A 546 17.62 -15.28 23.94
N VAL A 547 18.91 -14.94 24.08
CA VAL A 547 19.41 -13.59 23.85
C VAL A 547 19.16 -13.14 22.40
N LEU A 548 19.49 -13.97 21.44
CA LEU A 548 19.48 -13.62 20.01
C LEU A 548 18.09 -13.71 19.36
N PHE A 549 17.24 -14.64 19.82
CA PHE A 549 15.99 -14.97 19.15
C PHE A 549 14.72 -14.64 19.96
N ASN A 550 14.83 -14.00 21.14
CA ASN A 550 13.64 -13.42 21.76
C ASN A 550 13.11 -12.25 20.94
N GLU A 551 11.80 -12.15 20.89
CA GLU A 551 11.09 -11.16 20.11
C GLU A 551 10.45 -10.09 20.99
N GLU A 552 11.13 -9.71 22.09
CA GLU A 552 10.77 -8.53 22.87
C GLU A 552 10.86 -7.27 22.01
N LEU A 553 9.99 -6.27 22.21
CA LEU A 553 10.06 -5.00 21.48
C LEU A 553 11.41 -4.30 21.68
N GLY A 554 11.86 -3.63 20.64
CA GLY A 554 13.10 -2.86 20.70
C GLY A 554 13.55 -2.41 19.31
N ALA A 555 14.75 -1.83 19.28
CA ALA A 555 15.38 -1.43 18.02
C ALA A 555 16.91 -1.54 18.12
N VAL A 556 17.54 -1.75 16.96
CA VAL A 556 19.00 -1.67 16.78
C VAL A 556 19.35 -0.33 16.14
N VAL A 557 20.31 0.36 16.72
CA VAL A 557 20.82 1.63 16.17
C VAL A 557 22.32 1.58 15.96
N GLN A 558 22.80 2.22 14.90
CA GLN A 558 24.23 2.41 14.64
C GLN A 558 24.68 3.76 15.17
N VAL A 559 25.72 3.76 16.02
CA VAL A 559 26.27 4.95 16.68
C VAL A 559 27.76 5.07 16.36
N PRO A 560 28.28 6.24 15.97
CA PRO A 560 29.74 6.46 15.83
C PRO A 560 30.46 6.19 17.14
N VAL A 561 31.65 5.57 17.07
CA VAL A 561 32.46 5.32 18.29
C VAL A 561 32.81 6.61 19.00
N GLU A 562 33.03 7.69 18.27
CA GLU A 562 33.34 9.01 18.82
C GLU A 562 32.17 9.61 19.62
N ASP A 563 30.94 9.30 19.24
CA ASP A 563 29.72 9.82 19.87
C ASP A 563 29.14 8.89 20.96
N ARG A 564 29.83 7.79 21.27
CA ARG A 564 29.37 6.77 22.25
C ARG A 564 28.97 7.38 23.58
N ALA A 565 29.79 8.32 24.12
CA ALA A 565 29.53 8.93 25.42
C ALA A 565 28.30 9.84 25.38
N ALA A 566 28.15 10.62 24.32
CA ALA A 566 26.97 11.49 24.12
C ALA A 566 25.68 10.67 23.99
N PHE A 567 25.73 9.57 23.24
CA PHE A 567 24.58 8.67 23.11
C PHE A 567 24.24 7.98 24.44
N ALA A 568 25.24 7.49 25.19
CA ALA A 568 25.01 6.87 26.49
C ALA A 568 24.38 7.86 27.49
N ASP A 569 24.83 9.11 27.50
CA ASP A 569 24.26 10.19 28.33
C ASP A 569 22.80 10.49 27.92
N LEU A 570 22.49 10.41 26.61
CA LEU A 570 21.13 10.60 26.11
C LEU A 570 20.23 9.45 26.54
N VAL A 571 20.69 8.20 26.42
CA VAL A 571 19.99 6.99 26.91
C VAL A 571 19.68 7.12 28.41
N ALA A 572 20.64 7.62 29.18
CA ALA A 572 20.47 7.83 30.63
C ALA A 572 19.39 8.90 30.92
N ARG A 573 19.41 10.01 30.19
CA ARG A 573 18.38 11.08 30.33
C ARG A 573 16.96 10.60 30.06
N HIS A 574 16.80 9.67 29.11
CA HIS A 574 15.49 9.05 28.81
C HIS A 574 15.14 7.86 29.72
N GLY A 575 15.99 7.52 30.70
CA GLY A 575 15.73 6.43 31.65
C GLY A 575 15.79 5.03 31.04
N LEU A 576 16.54 4.85 29.94
CA LEU A 576 16.65 3.57 29.22
C LEU A 576 17.98 2.86 29.43
N ILE A 577 18.72 3.15 30.52
CA ILE A 577 20.04 2.52 30.80
C ILE A 577 19.93 1.01 30.85
N GLU A 578 18.91 0.48 31.54
CA GLU A 578 18.69 -0.96 31.67
C GLU A 578 18.21 -1.63 30.36
N CYS A 579 17.80 -0.81 29.38
CA CYS A 579 17.31 -1.25 28.08
C CYS A 579 18.39 -1.23 26.99
N ALA A 580 19.48 -0.50 27.20
CA ALA A 580 20.46 -0.19 26.14
C ALA A 580 21.74 -1.02 26.32
N GLN A 581 22.15 -1.69 25.25
CA GLN A 581 23.34 -2.54 25.25
C GLN A 581 24.09 -2.43 23.92
N ARG A 582 25.42 -2.43 23.97
CA ARG A 582 26.27 -2.56 22.78
C ARG A 582 26.33 -4.04 22.41
N ILE A 583 25.98 -4.35 21.19
CA ILE A 583 25.75 -5.74 20.78
C ILE A 583 26.62 -6.22 19.63
N ALA A 584 27.07 -5.32 18.75
CA ALA A 584 27.84 -5.73 17.59
C ALA A 584 28.71 -4.61 17.03
N ARG A 585 29.64 -5.01 16.16
CA ARG A 585 30.45 -4.09 15.32
C ARG A 585 30.38 -4.51 13.87
N PRO A 586 30.11 -3.60 12.93
CA PRO A 586 30.24 -3.89 11.52
C PRO A 586 31.69 -4.16 11.13
N THR A 587 31.88 -5.13 10.21
CA THR A 587 33.20 -5.49 9.67
C THR A 587 33.16 -5.59 8.15
N THR A 588 34.31 -5.53 7.50
CA THR A 588 34.40 -5.72 6.04
C THR A 588 34.59 -7.18 5.63
N ALA A 589 34.75 -8.08 6.60
CA ALA A 589 34.87 -9.51 6.33
C ALA A 589 33.48 -10.12 5.97
N PRO A 590 33.38 -11.05 5.01
CA PRO A 590 32.12 -11.67 4.61
C PRO A 590 31.65 -12.74 5.62
N VAL A 591 31.62 -12.40 6.91
CA VAL A 591 31.38 -13.31 8.02
C VAL A 591 30.48 -12.62 9.06
N ILE A 592 29.52 -13.36 9.59
CA ILE A 592 28.79 -12.99 10.79
C ILE A 592 29.20 -13.94 11.91
N ARG A 593 29.74 -13.40 12.97
CA ARG A 593 30.27 -14.15 14.10
C ARG A 593 29.54 -13.75 15.40
N VAL A 594 29.24 -14.76 16.21
CA VAL A 594 28.74 -14.58 17.58
C VAL A 594 29.80 -15.10 18.54
N SER A 595 30.16 -14.28 19.51
CA SER A 595 31.11 -14.62 20.57
C SER A 595 30.63 -14.17 21.94
N ASP A 596 31.07 -14.90 22.97
CA ASP A 596 30.91 -14.55 24.37
C ASP A 596 32.29 -14.51 25.00
N GLU A 597 32.64 -13.38 25.60
CA GLU A 597 34.02 -13.09 26.01
C GLU A 597 35.02 -13.35 24.89
N ASP A 598 35.92 -14.32 25.06
CA ASP A 598 36.93 -14.72 24.06
C ASP A 598 36.55 -15.98 23.27
N GLU A 599 35.38 -16.59 23.54
CA GLU A 599 34.91 -17.80 22.89
C GLU A 599 34.02 -17.47 21.68
N THR A 600 34.32 -18.06 20.51
CA THR A 600 33.42 -18.01 19.36
C THR A 600 32.36 -19.11 19.48
N LEU A 601 31.10 -18.70 19.68
CA LEU A 601 29.98 -19.62 19.81
C LEU A 601 29.48 -20.11 18.46
N ALA A 602 29.46 -19.22 17.46
CA ALA A 602 29.08 -19.59 16.10
C ALA A 602 29.68 -18.59 15.10
N GLU A 603 29.93 -19.09 13.89
CA GLU A 603 30.40 -18.31 12.75
C GLU A 603 29.74 -18.84 11.47
N TRP A 604 29.26 -17.91 10.65
CA TRP A 604 28.68 -18.22 9.33
C TRP A 604 29.34 -17.38 8.27
N ARG A 605 29.46 -17.91 7.07
CA ARG A 605 29.69 -17.08 5.91
C ARG A 605 28.45 -16.20 5.68
N TRP A 606 28.68 -14.96 5.34
CA TRP A 606 27.58 -14.01 5.02
C TRP A 606 26.63 -14.56 3.94
N GLU A 607 27.20 -15.18 2.89
CA GLU A 607 26.46 -15.79 1.80
C GLU A 607 25.52 -16.91 2.23
N ASP A 608 25.91 -17.73 3.23
CA ASP A 608 25.10 -18.86 3.70
C ASP A 608 23.86 -18.37 4.45
N LEU A 609 24.01 -17.32 5.26
CA LEU A 609 22.88 -16.69 5.95
C LEU A 609 21.97 -15.91 4.97
N PHE A 610 22.58 -15.22 4.00
CA PHE A 610 21.82 -14.53 2.96
C PHE A 610 21.00 -15.53 2.13
N ASP A 611 21.56 -16.66 1.74
CA ASP A 611 20.86 -17.71 1.01
C ASP A 611 19.68 -18.29 1.80
N ALA A 612 19.84 -18.48 3.12
CA ALA A 612 18.74 -18.89 3.98
C ALA A 612 17.63 -17.85 4.01
N TRP A 613 17.98 -16.57 4.20
CA TRP A 613 17.02 -15.45 4.22
C TRP A 613 16.33 -15.23 2.86
N TRP A 614 17.02 -15.45 1.73
CA TRP A 614 16.48 -15.31 0.37
C TRP A 614 15.66 -16.52 -0.11
N SER A 615 15.66 -17.62 0.65
CA SER A 615 15.14 -18.92 0.21
C SER A 615 13.66 -18.88 -0.19
N VAL A 616 12.82 -18.16 0.56
CA VAL A 616 11.38 -18.05 0.27
C VAL A 616 11.14 -17.23 -1.01
N THR A 617 11.81 -16.09 -1.17
CA THR A 617 11.76 -15.31 -2.41
C THR A 617 12.13 -16.17 -3.61
N HIS A 618 13.25 -16.89 -3.53
CA HIS A 618 13.72 -17.74 -4.62
C HIS A 618 12.71 -18.87 -4.94
N ALA A 619 12.20 -19.56 -3.93
CA ALA A 619 11.23 -20.64 -4.12
C ALA A 619 9.93 -20.12 -4.76
N MET A 620 9.39 -18.99 -4.29
CA MET A 620 8.17 -18.41 -4.83
C MET A 620 8.35 -17.89 -6.25
N GLN A 621 9.47 -17.26 -6.56
CA GLN A 621 9.80 -16.82 -7.92
C GLN A 621 9.95 -18.01 -8.88
N ARG A 622 10.59 -19.09 -8.47
CA ARG A 622 10.70 -20.29 -9.30
C ARG A 622 9.35 -20.95 -9.63
N LEU A 623 8.37 -20.84 -8.72
CA LEU A 623 7.00 -21.35 -8.93
C LEU A 623 6.17 -20.45 -9.84
N ARG A 624 6.34 -19.14 -9.72
CA ARG A 624 5.52 -18.15 -10.42
C ARG A 624 6.12 -17.70 -11.75
N ASP A 625 7.43 -17.52 -11.80
CA ASP A 625 8.15 -16.86 -12.87
C ASP A 625 8.99 -17.88 -13.69
N ASN A 626 9.81 -17.39 -14.62
CA ASN A 626 10.80 -18.25 -15.30
C ASN A 626 11.88 -18.69 -14.32
N PRO A 627 12.04 -20.01 -14.07
CA PRO A 627 12.99 -20.51 -13.08
C PRO A 627 14.44 -20.09 -13.34
N ALA A 628 14.86 -19.96 -14.62
CA ALA A 628 16.23 -19.55 -14.94
C ALA A 628 16.49 -18.07 -14.56
N CYS A 629 15.47 -17.21 -14.63
CA CYS A 629 15.58 -15.83 -14.17
C CYS A 629 15.65 -15.75 -12.63
N ALA A 630 14.83 -16.55 -11.92
CA ALA A 630 14.88 -16.64 -10.47
C ALA A 630 16.25 -17.14 -9.96
N ASP A 631 16.83 -18.17 -10.63
CA ASP A 631 18.15 -18.70 -10.30
C ASP A 631 19.26 -17.65 -10.55
N SER A 632 19.18 -16.91 -11.66
CA SER A 632 20.12 -15.84 -11.98
C SER A 632 20.06 -14.68 -10.99
N GLU A 633 18.86 -14.30 -10.56
CA GLU A 633 18.68 -13.27 -9.54
C GLU A 633 19.31 -13.67 -8.20
N ARG A 634 19.02 -14.89 -7.71
CA ARG A 634 19.62 -15.42 -6.49
C ARG A 634 21.15 -15.43 -6.57
N GLU A 635 21.73 -15.90 -7.67
CA GLU A 635 23.20 -15.94 -7.84
C GLU A 635 23.80 -14.53 -7.84
N SER A 636 23.12 -13.55 -8.39
CA SER A 636 23.56 -12.15 -8.37
C SER A 636 23.43 -11.53 -6.98
N ALA A 637 22.30 -11.74 -6.30
CA ALA A 637 21.98 -11.11 -5.01
C ALA A 637 22.89 -11.61 -3.87
N ARG A 638 23.26 -12.89 -3.88
CA ARG A 638 24.10 -13.50 -2.83
C ARG A 638 25.57 -13.09 -2.86
N ARG A 639 26.01 -12.37 -3.87
CA ARG A 639 27.42 -11.98 -4.00
C ARG A 639 27.78 -10.84 -3.05
N PHE A 640 28.58 -11.14 -2.03
CA PHE A 640 29.04 -10.16 -1.06
C PHE A 640 29.84 -9.01 -1.70
N ASP A 641 30.58 -9.30 -2.77
CA ASP A 641 31.42 -8.34 -3.50
C ASP A 641 30.68 -7.55 -4.59
N ALA A 642 29.37 -7.75 -4.74
CA ALA A 642 28.57 -7.02 -5.72
C ALA A 642 28.61 -5.50 -5.41
N PRO A 643 28.85 -4.64 -6.42
CA PRO A 643 29.01 -3.22 -6.20
C PRO A 643 27.71 -2.50 -5.83
N GLY A 644 26.54 -3.13 -6.08
CA GLY A 644 25.26 -2.46 -5.97
C GLY A 644 25.07 -1.34 -7.01
N LEU A 645 24.03 -0.55 -6.86
CA LEU A 645 23.76 0.61 -7.71
C LEU A 645 24.74 1.73 -7.37
N GLN A 646 25.57 2.12 -8.34
CA GLN A 646 26.57 3.19 -8.22
C GLN A 646 26.28 4.30 -9.23
N PRO A 647 25.41 5.28 -8.87
CA PRO A 647 25.10 6.42 -9.75
C PRO A 647 26.38 7.22 -10.04
N LYS A 648 26.49 7.71 -11.27
CA LYS A 648 27.55 8.61 -11.69
C LYS A 648 26.98 9.63 -12.66
N LEU A 649 27.15 10.90 -12.34
CA LEU A 649 26.72 11.97 -13.24
C LEU A 649 27.93 12.60 -13.93
N THR A 650 27.79 12.97 -15.19
CA THR A 650 28.77 13.73 -15.96
C THR A 650 28.43 15.23 -16.01
N PHE A 651 27.37 15.63 -15.34
CA PHE A 651 26.88 17.01 -15.21
C PHE A 651 26.61 17.34 -13.73
N ASP A 652 26.49 18.62 -13.41
CA ASP A 652 26.10 19.06 -12.08
C ASP A 652 24.57 19.06 -11.94
N ALA A 653 24.05 18.13 -11.12
CA ALA A 653 22.61 18.03 -10.88
C ALA A 653 22.04 19.19 -10.04
N SER A 654 22.88 19.99 -9.40
CA SER A 654 22.46 21.19 -8.63
C SER A 654 22.34 22.44 -9.51
N GLU A 655 22.85 22.40 -10.75
CA GLU A 655 22.73 23.53 -11.68
C GLU A 655 21.32 23.66 -12.22
N ASP A 656 20.66 24.78 -11.94
CA ASP A 656 19.36 25.10 -12.56
C ASP A 656 19.57 25.72 -13.94
N ILE A 657 19.63 24.84 -14.94
CA ILE A 657 19.80 25.25 -16.35
C ILE A 657 18.55 25.98 -16.92
N ALA A 658 17.39 25.86 -16.28
CA ALA A 658 16.15 26.52 -16.68
C ALA A 658 16.06 27.98 -16.19
N ALA A 659 16.75 28.32 -15.09
CA ALA A 659 16.66 29.64 -14.44
C ALA A 659 16.85 30.85 -15.40
N PRO A 660 17.81 30.84 -16.35
CA PRO A 660 17.97 31.94 -17.29
C PRO A 660 16.76 32.16 -18.23
N TYR A 661 16.05 31.05 -18.55
CA TYR A 661 14.89 31.09 -19.46
C TYR A 661 13.61 31.43 -18.71
N LEU A 662 13.45 30.92 -17.48
CA LEU A 662 12.31 31.27 -16.60
C LEU A 662 12.18 32.78 -16.42
N SER A 663 13.30 33.49 -16.31
CA SER A 663 13.36 34.95 -16.14
C SER A 663 12.84 35.71 -17.35
N THR A 664 12.80 35.11 -18.54
CA THR A 664 12.32 35.76 -19.79
C THR A 664 10.80 35.78 -19.89
N GLY A 665 10.09 34.99 -19.11
CA GLY A 665 8.64 34.80 -19.18
C GLY A 665 8.17 34.01 -20.41
N ALA A 666 9.07 33.51 -21.26
CA ALA A 666 8.72 32.65 -22.38
C ALA A 666 8.54 31.20 -21.88
N ARG A 667 7.32 30.68 -22.00
CA ARG A 667 6.98 29.31 -21.62
C ARG A 667 6.47 28.55 -22.86
N PRO A 668 7.31 27.69 -23.46
CA PRO A 668 6.87 26.86 -24.59
C PRO A 668 5.77 25.88 -24.11
N LYS A 669 4.80 25.62 -24.98
CA LYS A 669 3.68 24.73 -24.66
C LYS A 669 4.06 23.28 -24.90
N VAL A 670 3.77 22.44 -23.95
CA VAL A 670 3.94 20.98 -24.05
C VAL A 670 2.63 20.25 -23.75
N ALA A 671 2.24 19.33 -24.63
CA ALA A 671 1.12 18.43 -24.40
C ALA A 671 1.56 17.23 -23.56
N ILE A 672 1.03 17.11 -22.36
CA ILE A 672 1.18 15.93 -21.52
C ILE A 672 0.11 14.95 -21.98
N LEU A 673 0.51 14.08 -22.92
CA LEU A 673 -0.40 13.21 -23.65
C LEU A 673 -0.67 11.94 -22.88
N ARG A 674 -1.94 11.62 -22.70
CA ARG A 674 -2.39 10.42 -22.02
C ARG A 674 -3.59 9.76 -22.68
N GLU A 675 -3.74 8.49 -22.43
CA GLU A 675 -4.91 7.69 -22.80
C GLU A 675 -5.52 7.09 -21.51
N GLN A 676 -6.73 6.54 -21.60
CA GLN A 676 -7.35 5.84 -20.48
C GLN A 676 -6.40 4.79 -19.89
N GLY A 677 -6.28 4.71 -18.56
CA GLY A 677 -5.37 3.82 -17.84
C GLY A 677 -3.93 4.35 -17.65
N VAL A 678 -3.58 5.48 -18.28
CA VAL A 678 -2.31 6.19 -18.01
C VAL A 678 -2.40 6.89 -16.67
N ASN A 679 -1.31 6.91 -15.89
CA ASN A 679 -1.32 7.43 -14.52
C ASN A 679 -0.12 8.30 -14.12
N SER A 680 0.80 8.65 -15.04
CA SER A 680 2.00 9.45 -14.74
C SER A 680 1.96 10.87 -15.30
N GLN A 681 0.78 11.40 -15.62
CA GLN A 681 0.66 12.73 -16.23
C GLN A 681 0.97 13.87 -15.25
N ILE A 682 0.69 13.72 -13.96
CA ILE A 682 0.88 14.80 -12.99
C ILE A 682 2.37 15.06 -12.75
N GLU A 683 3.12 14.02 -12.37
CA GLU A 683 4.56 14.12 -12.17
C GLU A 683 5.31 14.54 -13.44
N THR A 684 4.85 14.08 -14.60
CA THR A 684 5.39 14.52 -15.90
C THR A 684 5.13 16.01 -16.14
N ALA A 685 3.90 16.47 -15.87
CA ALA A 685 3.54 17.88 -15.99
C ALA A 685 4.39 18.77 -15.07
N VAL A 686 4.57 18.33 -13.81
CA VAL A 686 5.42 19.04 -12.83
C VAL A 686 6.86 19.14 -13.32
N ALA A 687 7.44 18.05 -13.84
CA ALA A 687 8.81 18.05 -14.34
C ALA A 687 8.99 19.07 -15.48
N PHE A 688 8.02 19.18 -16.39
CA PHE A 688 8.05 20.17 -17.46
C PHE A 688 7.77 21.60 -16.99
N ASP A 689 6.87 21.78 -16.01
CA ASP A 689 6.61 23.09 -15.41
C ASP A 689 7.86 23.64 -14.71
N LEU A 690 8.55 22.80 -13.91
CA LEU A 690 9.83 23.14 -13.29
C LEU A 690 10.91 23.50 -14.32
N ALA A 691 10.90 22.85 -15.48
CA ALA A 691 11.78 23.18 -16.61
C ALA A 691 11.35 24.42 -17.40
N GLY A 692 10.26 25.09 -17.03
CA GLY A 692 9.81 26.35 -17.62
C GLY A 692 8.86 26.22 -18.81
N PHE A 693 8.19 25.09 -18.96
CA PHE A 693 7.16 24.90 -19.97
C PHE A 693 5.77 25.23 -19.41
N ASP A 694 4.83 25.54 -20.28
CA ASP A 694 3.40 25.49 -20.01
C ASP A 694 2.91 24.08 -20.34
N ALA A 695 2.66 23.29 -19.32
CA ALA A 695 2.23 21.89 -19.43
C ALA A 695 0.70 21.79 -19.50
N PHE A 696 0.19 21.17 -20.56
CA PHE A 696 -1.24 20.96 -20.80
C PHE A 696 -1.60 19.49 -20.69
N ASP A 697 -2.56 19.15 -19.85
CA ASP A 697 -3.12 17.80 -19.79
C ASP A 697 -3.98 17.54 -21.04
N VAL A 698 -3.50 16.66 -21.92
CA VAL A 698 -4.14 16.32 -23.19
C VAL A 698 -4.51 14.84 -23.21
N HIS A 699 -5.79 14.54 -23.02
CA HIS A 699 -6.31 13.19 -23.20
C HIS A 699 -6.54 12.89 -24.68
N MET A 700 -6.34 11.64 -25.11
CA MET A 700 -6.57 11.27 -26.52
C MET A 700 -8.00 11.58 -27.00
N SER A 701 -8.99 11.57 -26.10
CA SER A 701 -10.35 12.03 -26.44
C SER A 701 -10.41 13.51 -26.82
N ASP A 702 -9.49 14.34 -26.31
CA ASP A 702 -9.40 15.76 -26.69
C ASP A 702 -8.96 15.92 -28.14
N LEU A 703 -7.97 15.12 -28.58
CA LEU A 703 -7.51 15.14 -29.97
C LEU A 703 -8.58 14.59 -30.92
N VAL A 704 -9.27 13.51 -30.51
CA VAL A 704 -10.38 12.92 -31.28
C VAL A 704 -11.54 13.90 -31.45
N ALA A 705 -11.85 14.67 -30.41
CA ALA A 705 -12.93 15.67 -30.43
C ALA A 705 -12.50 17.03 -31.05
N GLY A 706 -11.23 17.19 -31.39
CA GLY A 706 -10.70 18.44 -31.94
C GLY A 706 -10.65 19.61 -30.93
N ARG A 707 -10.62 19.27 -29.62
CA ARG A 707 -10.42 20.28 -28.56
C ARG A 707 -9.00 20.82 -28.53
N PHE A 708 -8.03 19.98 -28.90
CA PHE A 708 -6.62 20.30 -29.09
C PHE A 708 -6.12 19.80 -30.44
N ASP A 709 -5.12 20.50 -31.00
CA ASP A 709 -4.32 20.05 -32.15
C ASP A 709 -2.85 20.02 -31.73
N LEU A 710 -2.09 19.00 -32.11
CA LEU A 710 -0.66 18.91 -31.78
C LEU A 710 0.15 20.05 -32.43
N ALA A 711 -0.35 20.66 -33.48
CA ALA A 711 0.27 21.85 -34.11
C ALA A 711 0.41 23.05 -33.14
N ASP A 712 -0.44 23.13 -32.10
CA ASP A 712 -0.45 24.21 -31.12
C ASP A 712 0.65 24.10 -30.06
N PHE A 713 1.40 22.97 -30.05
CA PHE A 713 2.41 22.66 -29.04
C PHE A 713 3.83 22.66 -29.65
N ASN A 714 4.81 23.01 -28.80
CA ASN A 714 6.23 22.89 -29.10
C ASN A 714 6.76 21.46 -28.82
N GLY A 715 6.05 20.70 -28.04
CA GLY A 715 6.37 19.31 -27.75
C GLY A 715 5.17 18.54 -27.27
N PHE A 716 5.27 17.21 -27.29
CA PHE A 716 4.39 16.35 -26.51
C PHE A 716 5.19 15.28 -25.77
N VAL A 717 4.65 14.86 -24.65
CA VAL A 717 5.16 13.74 -23.83
C VAL A 717 4.08 12.70 -23.71
N ALA A 718 4.33 11.51 -24.23
CA ALA A 718 3.48 10.35 -24.01
C ALA A 718 3.84 9.71 -22.66
N CYS A 719 2.92 9.76 -21.71
CA CYS A 719 3.13 9.35 -20.31
C CYS A 719 3.18 7.85 -20.12
N GLY A 720 3.73 7.44 -18.99
CA GLY A 720 3.70 6.08 -18.48
C GLY A 720 2.36 5.68 -17.85
N GLY A 721 2.14 4.41 -17.70
CA GLY A 721 0.94 3.79 -17.16
C GLY A 721 0.54 2.54 -17.95
N PHE A 722 -0.75 2.23 -17.99
CA PHE A 722 -1.28 1.04 -18.64
C PHE A 722 -2.47 1.40 -19.54
N SER A 723 -2.16 2.02 -20.69
CA SER A 723 -3.20 2.42 -21.65
C SER A 723 -4.07 1.21 -22.05
N TYR A 724 -5.40 1.35 -21.94
CA TYR A 724 -6.37 0.28 -22.15
C TYR A 724 -6.11 -0.97 -21.27
N GLY A 725 -5.60 -0.78 -20.02
CA GLY A 725 -5.17 -1.88 -19.16
C GLY A 725 -4.02 -2.70 -19.75
N ASP A 726 -3.36 -2.19 -20.78
CA ASP A 726 -2.31 -2.82 -21.60
C ASP A 726 -2.66 -4.24 -22.11
N VAL A 727 -3.96 -4.50 -22.35
CA VAL A 727 -4.49 -5.82 -22.76
C VAL A 727 -3.82 -6.36 -24.03
N LEU A 728 -3.49 -5.49 -24.98
CA LEU A 728 -2.74 -5.87 -26.19
C LEU A 728 -1.23 -5.90 -26.00
N GLY A 729 -0.73 -5.49 -24.85
CA GLY A 729 0.68 -5.40 -24.48
C GLY A 729 1.44 -4.30 -25.20
N ALA A 730 2.51 -3.80 -24.56
CA ALA A 730 3.49 -2.87 -25.14
C ALA A 730 2.87 -1.62 -25.82
N GLY A 731 1.86 -1.01 -25.21
CA GLY A 731 1.22 0.21 -25.70
C GLY A 731 0.50 0.08 -27.04
N ARG A 732 0.24 -1.15 -27.52
CA ARG A 732 -0.38 -1.39 -28.82
C ARG A 732 -1.78 -0.81 -28.93
N GLY A 733 -2.59 -0.87 -27.86
CA GLY A 733 -3.94 -0.31 -27.86
C GLY A 733 -3.91 1.19 -28.17
N TRP A 734 -3.03 1.92 -27.52
CA TRP A 734 -2.83 3.35 -27.74
C TRP A 734 -2.31 3.64 -29.16
N ALA A 735 -1.27 2.97 -29.59
CA ALA A 735 -0.72 3.13 -30.94
C ALA A 735 -1.76 2.82 -32.03
N THR A 736 -2.55 1.76 -31.88
CA THR A 736 -3.63 1.38 -32.79
C THR A 736 -4.70 2.47 -32.87
N SER A 737 -5.05 3.09 -31.74
CA SER A 737 -6.04 4.16 -31.70
C SER A 737 -5.59 5.39 -32.52
N ILE A 738 -4.27 5.61 -32.66
CA ILE A 738 -3.68 6.65 -33.49
C ILE A 738 -3.63 6.21 -34.97
N LEU A 739 -3.05 5.04 -35.24
CA LEU A 739 -2.76 4.58 -36.61
C LEU A 739 -4.01 4.28 -37.43
N GLU A 740 -5.06 3.73 -36.81
CA GLU A 740 -6.30 3.35 -37.49
C GLU A 740 -7.28 4.54 -37.69
N ARG A 741 -6.99 5.70 -37.12
CA ARG A 741 -7.74 6.93 -37.35
C ARG A 741 -6.92 7.87 -38.25
N ASN A 742 -7.31 7.99 -39.54
CA ASN A 742 -6.57 8.80 -40.51
C ASN A 742 -6.25 10.20 -40.01
N ALA A 743 -7.22 10.92 -39.42
CA ALA A 743 -7.03 12.26 -38.89
C ALA A 743 -5.95 12.33 -37.78
N LEU A 744 -5.94 11.37 -36.86
CA LEU A 744 -4.91 11.31 -35.81
C LEU A 744 -3.56 10.90 -36.37
N ARG A 745 -3.51 9.87 -37.21
CA ARG A 745 -2.27 9.43 -37.84
C ARG A 745 -1.60 10.59 -38.62
N ASP A 746 -2.38 11.34 -39.40
CA ASP A 746 -1.89 12.44 -40.20
C ASP A 746 -1.44 13.62 -39.31
N MET A 747 -2.15 13.90 -38.20
CA MET A 747 -1.78 14.89 -37.19
C MET A 747 -0.42 14.55 -36.55
N PHE A 748 -0.25 13.29 -36.11
CA PHE A 748 0.99 12.82 -35.51
C PHE A 748 2.15 12.81 -36.51
N ALA A 749 1.91 12.32 -37.71
CA ALA A 749 2.93 12.35 -38.79
C ALA A 749 3.37 13.79 -39.14
N ALA A 750 2.44 14.74 -39.24
CA ALA A 750 2.74 16.14 -39.43
C ALA A 750 3.54 16.74 -38.27
N PHE A 751 3.21 16.39 -37.04
CA PHE A 751 3.97 16.83 -35.85
C PHE A 751 5.40 16.30 -35.89
N PHE A 752 5.60 15.02 -36.15
CA PHE A 752 6.94 14.39 -36.20
C PHE A 752 7.81 14.94 -37.33
N ALA A 753 7.23 15.46 -38.38
CA ALA A 753 7.95 16.11 -39.49
C ALA A 753 8.48 17.53 -39.17
N ARG A 754 8.03 18.14 -38.05
CA ARG A 754 8.43 19.49 -37.63
C ARG A 754 9.89 19.52 -37.16
N GLN A 755 10.61 20.61 -37.50
CA GLN A 755 11.99 20.83 -37.03
C GLN A 755 12.06 21.67 -35.74
N ASP A 756 10.95 22.25 -35.30
CA ASP A 756 10.82 23.13 -34.14
C ASP A 756 10.03 22.48 -33.00
N ALA A 757 9.85 21.18 -33.07
CA ALA A 757 9.11 20.40 -32.06
C ALA A 757 9.91 19.21 -31.57
N PHE A 758 9.54 18.71 -30.38
CA PHE A 758 10.10 17.50 -29.79
C PHE A 758 9.02 16.54 -29.33
N SER A 759 9.39 15.27 -29.17
CA SER A 759 8.54 14.27 -28.57
C SER A 759 9.33 13.40 -27.60
N LEU A 760 8.69 12.99 -26.51
CA LEU A 760 9.25 12.08 -25.50
C LEU A 760 8.22 11.02 -25.19
N GLY A 761 8.66 9.76 -25.10
CA GLY A 761 7.84 8.66 -24.60
C GLY A 761 8.44 8.09 -23.32
N ILE A 762 7.60 7.91 -22.31
CA ILE A 762 8.00 7.36 -21.00
C ILE A 762 7.22 6.07 -20.77
N CYS A 763 7.89 4.97 -20.39
CA CYS A 763 7.28 3.69 -20.05
C CYS A 763 6.27 3.22 -21.14
N ASN A 764 4.99 3.13 -20.85
CA ASN A 764 3.95 2.76 -21.82
C ASN A 764 3.88 3.74 -23.01
N GLY A 765 4.13 5.03 -22.79
CA GLY A 765 4.28 6.02 -23.86
C GLY A 765 5.49 5.74 -24.78
N CYS A 766 6.62 5.28 -24.24
CA CYS A 766 7.76 4.83 -25.02
C CYS A 766 7.40 3.60 -25.87
N GLN A 767 6.71 2.64 -25.27
CA GLN A 767 6.22 1.46 -25.99
C GLN A 767 5.25 1.84 -27.13
N MET A 768 4.33 2.77 -26.88
CA MET A 768 3.41 3.30 -27.88
C MET A 768 4.20 3.97 -29.03
N MET A 769 5.14 4.85 -28.73
CA MET A 769 5.96 5.52 -29.75
C MET A 769 6.76 4.53 -30.60
N ALA A 770 7.29 3.47 -30.00
CA ALA A 770 7.98 2.40 -30.75
C ALA A 770 7.05 1.72 -31.78
N GLN A 771 5.76 1.63 -31.51
CA GLN A 771 4.77 1.13 -32.49
C GLN A 771 4.49 2.17 -33.61
N LEU A 772 4.67 3.46 -33.33
CA LEU A 772 4.51 4.54 -34.31
C LEU A 772 5.73 4.77 -35.19
N ARG A 773 6.82 3.99 -35.06
CA ARG A 773 8.09 4.17 -35.78
C ARG A 773 7.94 4.34 -37.30
N GLY A 774 6.87 3.79 -37.90
CA GLY A 774 6.61 3.93 -39.35
C GLY A 774 6.19 5.33 -39.77
N ILE A 775 5.80 6.20 -38.84
CA ILE A 775 5.44 7.62 -39.11
C ILE A 775 6.38 8.61 -38.42
N ILE A 776 7.40 8.13 -37.68
CA ILE A 776 8.42 8.95 -37.03
C ILE A 776 9.68 8.97 -37.93
N PRO A 777 10.09 10.10 -38.51
CA PRO A 777 11.26 10.17 -39.37
C PRO A 777 12.54 9.70 -38.69
N GLY A 778 13.24 8.72 -39.28
CA GLY A 778 14.48 8.18 -38.73
C GLY A 778 14.36 7.15 -37.64
N ALA A 779 13.13 6.72 -37.28
CA ALA A 779 12.87 5.76 -36.23
C ALA A 779 12.75 4.29 -36.70
N GLU A 780 13.05 4.00 -37.96
CA GLU A 780 12.88 2.65 -38.55
C GLU A 780 13.72 1.58 -37.85
N HIS A 781 14.83 1.98 -37.22
CA HIS A 781 15.75 1.11 -36.49
C HIS A 781 15.31 0.83 -35.05
N TRP A 782 14.25 1.47 -34.55
CA TRP A 782 13.79 1.28 -33.17
C TRP A 782 13.34 -0.17 -32.93
N PRO A 783 13.68 -0.72 -31.75
CA PRO A 783 13.35 -2.09 -31.41
C PRO A 783 11.83 -2.26 -31.21
N THR A 784 11.39 -3.49 -31.25
CA THR A 784 10.04 -3.89 -30.83
C THR A 784 10.10 -4.42 -29.42
N PHE A 785 9.23 -3.92 -28.54
CA PHE A 785 9.11 -4.43 -27.19
C PHE A 785 8.55 -5.86 -27.20
N GLN A 786 9.15 -6.72 -26.39
CA GLN A 786 8.81 -8.13 -26.23
C GLN A 786 8.42 -8.40 -24.77
N ARG A 787 7.76 -9.54 -24.51
CA ARG A 787 7.51 -10.01 -23.16
C ARG A 787 8.86 -10.26 -22.45
N ASN A 788 8.93 -9.89 -21.15
CA ASN A 788 10.11 -10.13 -20.33
C ASN A 788 10.45 -11.62 -20.26
N ALA A 789 11.75 -11.94 -20.19
CA ALA A 789 12.20 -13.31 -20.04
C ALA A 789 11.73 -13.96 -18.74
N SER A 790 11.52 -13.17 -17.70
CA SER A 790 10.93 -13.60 -16.42
C SER A 790 9.44 -13.95 -16.51
N GLU A 791 8.77 -13.52 -17.59
CA GLU A 791 7.32 -13.61 -17.78
C GLU A 791 6.48 -12.77 -16.79
N GLN A 792 7.12 -11.86 -16.06
CA GLN A 792 6.53 -10.96 -15.10
C GLN A 792 6.79 -9.48 -15.44
N TYR A 793 6.01 -8.59 -14.84
CA TYR A 793 6.34 -7.19 -14.72
C TYR A 793 7.56 -7.03 -13.78
N GLU A 794 8.53 -6.20 -14.15
CA GLU A 794 9.79 -6.06 -13.43
C GLU A 794 9.89 -4.65 -12.82
N ALA A 795 9.39 -4.47 -11.61
CA ALA A 795 9.50 -3.22 -10.86
C ALA A 795 10.87 -3.12 -10.14
N ARG A 796 11.93 -3.05 -10.92
CA ARG A 796 13.31 -3.03 -10.41
C ARG A 796 13.99 -1.72 -10.74
N LEU A 797 14.67 -1.14 -9.76
CA LEU A 797 15.57 -0.04 -9.99
C LEU A 797 16.85 -0.59 -10.65
N ALA A 798 17.09 -0.21 -11.91
CA ALA A 798 18.25 -0.61 -12.69
C ALA A 798 19.16 0.58 -12.98
N LEU A 799 20.47 0.33 -13.08
CA LEU A 799 21.44 1.36 -13.44
C LEU A 799 21.62 1.40 -14.95
N LEU A 800 21.22 2.49 -15.60
CA LEU A 800 21.38 2.70 -17.04
C LEU A 800 22.56 3.62 -17.31
N GLU A 801 23.37 3.30 -18.31
CA GLU A 801 24.44 4.17 -18.83
C GLU A 801 23.94 4.94 -20.04
N VAL A 802 24.05 6.26 -19.99
CA VAL A 802 23.70 7.13 -21.12
C VAL A 802 24.81 7.09 -22.14
N GLY A 803 24.52 6.56 -23.34
CA GLY A 803 25.43 6.55 -24.47
C GLY A 803 25.50 7.90 -25.20
N GLU A 804 26.39 7.99 -26.19
CA GLU A 804 26.37 9.12 -27.12
C GLU A 804 25.04 9.15 -27.89
N SER A 805 24.36 10.27 -27.86
CA SER A 805 23.03 10.41 -28.46
C SER A 805 22.83 11.77 -29.11
N PRO A 806 22.20 11.83 -30.28
CA PRO A 806 21.77 13.11 -30.89
C PRO A 806 20.53 13.68 -30.18
N SER A 807 19.91 12.96 -29.24
CA SER A 807 18.70 13.39 -28.55
C SER A 807 18.90 14.69 -27.81
N LEU A 808 17.94 15.60 -27.93
CA LEU A 808 17.89 16.84 -27.18
C LEU A 808 17.94 16.61 -25.66
N PHE A 809 17.25 15.59 -25.18
CA PHE A 809 17.14 15.27 -23.75
C PHE A 809 18.42 14.66 -23.15
N LEU A 810 19.30 14.07 -23.96
CA LEU A 810 20.49 13.36 -23.47
C LEU A 810 21.79 14.11 -23.76
N ARG A 811 21.69 15.32 -24.33
CA ARG A 811 22.86 16.13 -24.68
C ARG A 811 23.66 16.49 -23.42
N GLY A 812 24.95 16.20 -23.41
CA GLY A 812 25.86 16.45 -22.28
C GLY A 812 25.80 15.40 -21.18
N MET A 813 24.98 14.37 -21.31
CA MET A 813 24.83 13.32 -20.30
C MET A 813 25.60 12.04 -20.61
N ALA A 814 26.27 11.95 -21.75
CA ALA A 814 26.99 10.74 -22.16
C ALA A 814 28.00 10.29 -21.11
N GLY A 815 28.01 8.99 -20.78
CA GLY A 815 28.81 8.38 -19.72
C GLY A 815 28.21 8.51 -18.31
N SER A 816 27.07 9.22 -18.17
CA SER A 816 26.32 9.19 -16.91
C SER A 816 25.70 7.83 -16.68
N ARG A 817 25.66 7.40 -15.42
CA ARG A 817 24.94 6.21 -14.94
C ARG A 817 23.85 6.67 -14.00
N ILE A 818 22.61 6.47 -14.38
CA ILE A 818 21.43 6.91 -13.63
C ILE A 818 20.57 5.72 -13.26
N PRO A 819 20.05 5.66 -12.01
CA PRO A 819 19.09 4.64 -11.64
C PRO A 819 17.72 4.97 -12.25
N VAL A 820 17.10 3.95 -12.85
CA VAL A 820 15.79 4.03 -13.51
C VAL A 820 14.95 2.85 -13.06
N ALA A 821 13.69 3.08 -12.70
CA ALA A 821 12.71 2.05 -12.39
C ALA A 821 11.90 1.64 -13.61
#